data_56f5fd98f1697f115a5c9fe6ab510366
#
_entry.id   56f5fd98f1697f115a5c9fe6ab510366
#
_cell.length_a   1.000
_cell.length_b   1.000
_cell.length_c   1.000
_cell.angle_alpha   90.00
_cell.angle_beta   90.00
_cell.angle_gamma   90.00
#
_symmetry.space_group_name_H-M   'P 1'
#
loop_
_entity.id
_entity.type
_entity.pdbx_description
1 polymer ?
#
loop_
_entity_poly.entity_id
_entity_poly.type
_entity_poly.pdbx_seq_one_letter_code
_entity_poly.pdbx_strand_id
1 'polypeptide(L)'
;MAIPFLTKIFGSRNDRLLKQYRKTVERINALEAGLESLSDDELRAKTQAFRDRFAAGETLDALMPEAFAVVREGSKRVMKMRHFDVQLAGGIALHNGKIAEMRTGEGKTLTSTLPAYLNALASKGVHVVTVNDYLASRDAKWMGKLFNFLGLSVGINLAQMSREEKQAAYNSDITYGTNNEYGFDYLRDNMVYEAHDRVQRPLNYAIIDEVDSILIDEARTPLIISGQAEDHTATYLSMKQVVPLLTRQEGEADPRTGEGIITPGDFTLDEKSHQIFLTEQGHEKAEAVLAQMGLIPEGASLYDPANITLMHHLNAALRAQHLYHRDQHYVLQEGEIVIVDEFTGRLMTGRRWSDGLHQAVEAKEGVQIQAENQTLASITFQNYFRLYNKIGGMTGTADTEAYEFQEIYGLETVVIPPHRKSQREDQLDRVYKTSQERYTAAIADIRECHERGQPVLVGTTSIENSELIAQLLTQEKLPHQVLNAKQHAREADIVAQAGRPGMITIATNMAGRGTDIVLGGNIEKDIQAVEADESLSEDARQAQIAQLREQWKVVHEQVKALGGLRIIATERHESRRIDNQLRGRSGRQGDPGSSRFYLSLDDPLMRIFAGDRVRAIMDRLKMPEGEAIEAGIVTRSIESAQRKVESRNFDIRKQLLEYDDVSNDQRKVIYQQRNDILDAQDLNSQIASLREGCFNDLVRQYVPVESVEEQWDLASLEKALTDEWLLNVPLRDKVQASNAITDEEILEMVVAAANAHFQAKLDSVGADNFTSFERMVLLQSIDTHWREHLSALDYLRQGIHLRGYAQKQPKQEYKREAFELFGQLLDAVKNEVTRTLMTVRIDSGDQIEQAAHDIEERAEHISNVTYSAPDESGQPQTVAADLAGLQQEWGPVGRNEPCPCGSGKKFKQCHGKLA
;
A
#
# COMPACT_ATOMS: atom_id res chain seq x y z
N MET A 1 18.17 -16.80 23.51
CA MET A 1 17.59 -16.71 24.90
C MET A 1 18.60 -15.99 25.79
N ALA A 2 18.34 -14.72 26.13
CA ALA A 2 19.16 -14.02 27.12
C ALA A 2 18.92 -14.68 28.48
N ILE A 3 19.99 -14.99 29.17
CA ILE A 3 19.93 -15.64 30.48
C ILE A 3 19.19 -14.70 31.44
N PRO A 4 18.04 -15.09 32.05
CA PRO A 4 17.18 -14.20 32.87
C PRO A 4 17.92 -13.52 34.03
N PHE A 5 19.05 -14.03 34.44
CA PHE A 5 19.89 -13.47 35.50
C PHE A 5 20.69 -12.26 35.03
N LEU A 6 21.20 -12.26 33.80
CA LEU A 6 21.97 -11.13 33.26
C LEU A 6 21.08 -9.91 32.97
N THR A 7 19.84 -10.12 32.56
CA THR A 7 18.88 -9.01 32.34
C THR A 7 18.45 -8.35 33.65
N LYS A 8 18.43 -9.05 34.78
CA LYS A 8 18.17 -8.46 36.10
C LYS A 8 19.30 -7.54 36.60
N ILE A 9 20.57 -7.80 36.17
CA ILE A 9 21.74 -7.02 36.61
C ILE A 9 22.01 -5.85 35.64
N PHE A 10 21.94 -6.10 34.34
CA PHE A 10 22.34 -5.13 33.31
C PHE A 10 21.19 -4.39 32.63
N GLY A 11 19.93 -4.71 32.97
CA GLY A 11 18.73 -4.23 32.30
C GLY A 11 18.53 -4.84 30.92
N SER A 12 17.33 -4.66 30.36
CA SER A 12 17.05 -5.02 28.97
C SER A 12 17.75 -4.04 28.01
N ARG A 13 17.80 -4.36 26.70
CA ARG A 13 18.28 -3.43 25.68
C ARG A 13 17.46 -2.11 25.72
N ASN A 14 16.15 -2.22 25.89
CA ASN A 14 15.25 -1.10 26.02
C ASN A 14 15.63 -0.19 27.22
N ASP A 15 15.91 -0.76 28.40
CA ASP A 15 16.30 -0.02 29.58
C ASP A 15 17.59 0.77 29.36
N ARG A 16 18.55 0.19 28.63
CA ARG A 16 19.81 0.86 28.30
C ARG A 16 19.59 2.05 27.35
N LEU A 17 18.75 1.88 26.32
CA LEU A 17 18.39 2.97 25.41
C LEU A 17 17.65 4.09 26.14
N LEU A 18 16.68 3.77 26.97
CA LEU A 18 15.97 4.77 27.79
C LEU A 18 16.90 5.51 28.74
N LYS A 19 17.91 4.83 29.29
CA LYS A 19 18.93 5.47 30.11
C LYS A 19 19.80 6.47 29.33
N GLN A 20 20.12 6.16 28.08
CA GLN A 20 20.80 7.10 27.18
C GLN A 20 19.93 8.30 26.86
N TYR A 21 18.65 8.06 26.49
CA TYR A 21 17.71 9.13 26.17
C TYR A 21 17.48 10.06 27.36
N ARG A 22 17.42 9.53 28.57
CA ARG A 22 17.28 10.33 29.80
C ARG A 22 18.38 11.38 29.94
N LYS A 23 19.63 11.05 29.60
CA LYS A 23 20.73 12.02 29.64
C LYS A 23 20.51 13.19 28.66
N THR A 24 19.98 12.89 27.48
CA THR A 24 19.63 13.93 26.50
C THR A 24 18.43 14.74 26.97
N VAL A 25 17.43 14.10 27.56
CA VAL A 25 16.26 14.78 28.17
C VAL A 25 16.72 15.73 29.31
N GLU A 26 17.65 15.33 30.16
CA GLU A 26 18.23 16.20 31.21
C GLU A 26 18.91 17.43 30.61
N ARG A 27 19.61 17.29 29.47
CA ARG A 27 20.21 18.42 28.73
C ARG A 27 19.13 19.36 28.19
N ILE A 28 18.05 18.80 27.61
CA ILE A 28 16.92 19.59 27.12
C ILE A 28 16.24 20.35 28.25
N ASN A 29 16.04 19.72 29.41
CA ASN A 29 15.45 20.34 30.60
C ASN A 29 16.32 21.50 31.10
N ALA A 30 17.63 21.38 31.09
CA ALA A 30 18.56 22.44 31.51
C ALA A 30 18.48 23.69 30.62
N LEU A 31 18.05 23.59 29.37
CA LEU A 31 17.93 24.72 28.44
C LEU A 31 16.59 25.49 28.61
N GLU A 32 15.59 24.91 29.27
CA GLU A 32 14.24 25.45 29.33
C GLU A 32 14.18 26.86 29.94
N ALA A 33 14.84 27.08 31.09
CA ALA A 33 14.85 28.39 31.77
C ALA A 33 15.45 29.51 30.88
N GLY A 34 16.46 29.20 30.08
CA GLY A 34 17.06 30.16 29.16
C GLY A 34 16.14 30.56 28.00
N LEU A 35 15.29 29.64 27.55
CA LEU A 35 14.36 29.89 26.45
C LEU A 35 13.09 30.63 26.90
N GLU A 36 12.64 30.45 28.15
CA GLU A 36 11.48 31.17 28.71
C GLU A 36 11.65 32.69 28.69
N SER A 37 12.88 33.17 28.79
CA SER A 37 13.18 34.61 28.80
C SER A 37 13.21 35.27 27.43
N LEU A 38 13.21 34.46 26.33
CA LEU A 38 13.25 34.96 24.96
C LEU A 38 11.90 35.52 24.53
N SER A 39 11.90 36.56 23.69
CA SER A 39 10.73 37.00 22.97
C SER A 39 10.31 35.98 21.91
N ASP A 40 9.10 36.12 21.39
CA ASP A 40 8.60 35.22 20.33
C ASP A 40 9.45 35.33 19.05
N ASP A 41 9.90 36.52 18.68
CA ASP A 41 10.76 36.73 17.53
C ASP A 41 12.16 36.13 17.71
N GLU A 42 12.75 36.26 18.92
CA GLU A 42 14.02 35.62 19.25
C GLU A 42 13.91 34.10 19.25
N LEU A 43 12.79 33.54 19.72
CA LEU A 43 12.57 32.10 19.67
C LEU A 43 12.41 31.59 18.22
N ARG A 44 11.68 32.34 17.38
CA ARG A 44 11.53 32.06 15.96
C ARG A 44 12.87 32.13 15.22
N ALA A 45 13.70 33.13 15.53
CA ALA A 45 15.01 33.30 14.93
C ALA A 45 15.97 32.11 15.19
N LYS A 46 15.75 31.30 16.24
CA LYS A 46 16.50 30.08 16.48
C LYS A 46 16.43 29.09 15.32
N THR A 47 15.30 29.03 14.61
CA THR A 47 15.13 28.14 13.46
C THR A 47 16.14 28.46 12.36
N GLN A 48 16.29 29.73 12.01
CA GLN A 48 17.28 30.12 11.00
C GLN A 48 18.71 29.89 11.52
N ALA A 49 18.98 30.19 12.77
CA ALA A 49 20.29 29.93 13.37
C ALA A 49 20.66 28.44 13.34
N PHE A 50 19.71 27.53 13.55
CA PHE A 50 19.93 26.08 13.40
C PHE A 50 20.18 25.67 11.95
N ARG A 51 19.47 26.25 10.99
CA ARG A 51 19.69 26.00 9.55
C ARG A 51 21.11 26.44 9.15
N ASP A 52 21.55 27.61 9.62
CA ASP A 52 22.89 28.13 9.33
C ASP A 52 23.99 27.24 9.95
N ARG A 53 23.82 26.77 11.18
CA ARG A 53 24.72 25.83 11.85
C ARG A 53 24.76 24.46 11.13
N PHE A 54 23.62 23.96 10.69
CA PHE A 54 23.54 22.74 9.89
C PHE A 54 24.26 22.89 8.55
N ALA A 55 24.05 24.02 7.86
CA ALA A 55 24.75 24.34 6.61
C ALA A 55 26.26 24.49 6.82
N ALA A 56 26.68 24.94 7.99
CA ALA A 56 28.10 25.00 8.40
C ALA A 56 28.70 23.63 8.77
N GLY A 57 27.94 22.53 8.72
CA GLY A 57 28.37 21.16 8.94
C GLY A 57 28.08 20.56 10.30
N GLU A 58 27.33 21.26 11.17
CA GLU A 58 26.89 20.69 12.44
C GLU A 58 25.80 19.63 12.20
N THR A 59 25.86 18.51 12.91
CA THR A 59 24.90 17.40 12.71
C THR A 59 23.56 17.68 13.38
N LEU A 60 22.46 17.09 12.86
CA LEU A 60 21.14 17.16 13.50
C LEU A 60 21.15 16.58 14.92
N ASP A 61 21.97 15.55 15.19
CA ASP A 61 22.12 14.97 16.53
C ASP A 61 22.73 15.97 17.52
N ALA A 62 23.66 16.81 17.09
CA ALA A 62 24.25 17.85 17.92
C ALA A 62 23.25 18.98 18.20
N LEU A 63 22.44 19.36 17.21
CA LEU A 63 21.39 20.37 17.33
C LEU A 63 20.18 19.91 18.15
N MET A 64 19.93 18.58 18.24
CA MET A 64 18.71 17.99 18.79
C MET A 64 18.34 18.53 20.18
N PRO A 65 19.24 18.64 21.19
CA PRO A 65 18.83 19.12 22.52
C PRO A 65 18.28 20.54 22.49
N GLU A 66 18.93 21.45 21.75
CA GLU A 66 18.50 22.83 21.63
C GLU A 66 17.19 22.94 20.82
N ALA A 67 17.11 22.21 19.69
CA ALA A 67 15.94 22.18 18.83
C ALA A 67 14.69 21.66 19.57
N PHE A 68 14.82 20.58 20.33
CA PHE A 68 13.72 20.03 21.13
C PHE A 68 13.29 20.98 22.23
N ALA A 69 14.22 21.69 22.88
CA ALA A 69 13.91 22.70 23.86
C ALA A 69 13.11 23.88 23.25
N VAL A 70 13.50 24.34 22.06
CA VAL A 70 12.79 25.37 21.30
C VAL A 70 11.37 24.93 20.94
N VAL A 71 11.19 23.71 20.43
CA VAL A 71 9.85 23.15 20.12
C VAL A 71 8.98 23.06 21.38
N ARG A 72 9.54 22.61 22.51
CA ARG A 72 8.83 22.53 23.79
C ARG A 72 8.35 23.91 24.22
N GLU A 73 9.20 24.93 24.19
CA GLU A 73 8.83 26.30 24.60
C GLU A 73 7.80 26.88 23.63
N GLY A 74 7.98 26.71 22.29
CA GLY A 74 6.99 27.13 21.31
C GLY A 74 5.62 26.47 21.53
N SER A 75 5.59 25.17 21.77
CA SER A 75 4.36 24.42 22.08
C SER A 75 3.68 24.95 23.37
N LYS A 76 4.46 25.25 24.40
CA LYS A 76 3.95 25.85 25.64
C LYS A 76 3.29 27.19 25.38
N ARG A 77 3.90 28.05 24.54
CA ARG A 77 3.38 29.39 24.23
C ARG A 77 2.11 29.34 23.37
N VAL A 78 2.17 28.62 22.26
CA VAL A 78 1.12 28.63 21.23
C VAL A 78 -0.03 27.68 21.55
N MET A 79 0.30 26.46 21.99
CA MET A 79 -0.69 25.41 22.19
C MET A 79 -1.09 25.21 23.66
N LYS A 80 -0.40 25.90 24.60
CA LYS A 80 -0.52 25.70 26.04
C LYS A 80 -0.21 24.27 26.51
N MET A 81 0.59 23.56 25.73
CA MET A 81 1.01 22.18 25.99
C MET A 81 2.53 22.07 26.08
N ARG A 82 3.01 21.67 27.25
CA ARG A 82 4.43 21.41 27.50
C ARG A 82 4.72 19.92 27.29
N HIS A 83 5.65 19.57 26.43
CA HIS A 83 6.08 18.18 26.25
C HIS A 83 6.61 17.57 27.56
N PHE A 84 6.12 16.39 27.91
CA PHE A 84 6.65 15.61 29.03
C PHE A 84 7.99 14.96 28.67
N ASP A 85 8.77 14.59 29.68
CA ASP A 85 10.07 13.92 29.49
C ASP A 85 9.95 12.61 28.70
N VAL A 86 8.86 11.86 28.89
CA VAL A 86 8.59 10.64 28.13
C VAL A 86 8.33 10.94 26.65
N GLN A 87 7.70 12.08 26.34
CA GLN A 87 7.48 12.53 24.96
C GLN A 87 8.79 12.97 24.30
N LEU A 88 9.69 13.61 25.05
CA LEU A 88 11.04 13.91 24.55
C LEU A 88 11.81 12.62 24.22
N ALA A 89 11.72 11.61 25.09
CA ALA A 89 12.32 10.31 24.83
C ALA A 89 11.73 9.62 23.57
N GLY A 90 10.41 9.73 23.37
CA GLY A 90 9.73 9.27 22.15
C GLY A 90 10.23 10.01 20.91
N GLY A 91 10.37 11.34 20.98
CA GLY A 91 10.93 12.16 19.89
C GLY A 91 12.36 11.78 19.54
N ILE A 92 13.21 11.46 20.52
CA ILE A 92 14.57 10.97 20.32
C ILE A 92 14.55 9.61 19.60
N ALA A 93 13.66 8.70 20.01
CA ALA A 93 13.52 7.38 19.34
C ALA A 93 13.12 7.54 17.87
N LEU A 94 12.16 8.40 17.56
CA LEU A 94 11.71 8.70 16.20
C LEU A 94 12.83 9.32 15.35
N HIS A 95 13.58 10.29 15.91
CA HIS A 95 14.71 10.89 15.20
C HIS A 95 15.79 9.87 14.87
N ASN A 96 16.02 8.89 15.75
CA ASN A 96 16.98 7.81 15.56
C ASN A 96 16.50 6.70 14.61
N GLY A 97 15.40 6.92 13.88
CA GLY A 97 14.86 5.93 12.94
C GLY A 97 14.34 4.67 13.64
N LYS A 98 13.66 4.81 14.76
CA LYS A 98 13.11 3.72 15.55
C LYS A 98 11.61 3.86 15.71
N ILE A 99 10.96 2.79 16.19
CA ILE A 99 9.56 2.84 16.59
C ILE A 99 9.47 3.25 18.06
N ALA A 100 8.77 4.35 18.33
CA ALA A 100 8.40 4.75 19.67
C ALA A 100 7.05 4.11 20.04
N GLU A 101 7.06 3.04 20.83
CA GLU A 101 5.84 2.52 21.41
C GLU A 101 5.42 3.39 22.59
N MET A 102 4.40 4.20 22.37
CA MET A 102 3.79 5.06 23.39
C MET A 102 2.31 4.69 23.51
N ARG A 103 1.87 4.39 24.72
CA ARG A 103 0.47 4.00 24.94
C ARG A 103 -0.48 5.04 24.37
N THR A 104 -1.66 4.56 23.92
CA THR A 104 -2.70 5.45 23.42
C THR A 104 -3.06 6.50 24.47
N GLY A 105 -3.20 7.76 24.07
CA GLY A 105 -3.45 8.90 24.98
C GLY A 105 -2.20 9.56 25.58
N GLU A 106 -0.97 9.05 25.31
CA GLU A 106 0.29 9.67 25.80
C GLU A 106 0.78 10.85 24.92
N GLY A 107 0.00 11.29 23.93
CA GLY A 107 0.29 12.46 23.11
C GLY A 107 1.32 12.20 21.99
N LYS A 108 1.18 11.10 21.26
CA LYS A 108 2.03 10.74 20.10
C LYS A 108 2.10 11.86 19.07
N THR A 109 0.95 12.47 18.71
CA THR A 109 0.88 13.57 17.74
C THR A 109 1.72 14.77 18.17
N LEU A 110 1.74 15.10 19.46
CA LEU A 110 2.59 16.16 19.99
C LEU A 110 4.07 15.74 19.98
N THR A 111 4.35 14.48 20.31
CA THR A 111 5.72 13.92 20.30
C THR A 111 6.35 13.99 18.91
N SER A 112 5.59 13.74 17.84
CA SER A 112 6.09 13.77 16.46
C SER A 112 6.55 15.16 16.02
N THR A 113 6.10 16.23 16.67
CA THR A 113 6.54 17.60 16.34
C THR A 113 8.03 17.82 16.59
N LEU A 114 8.61 17.13 17.57
CA LEU A 114 10.01 17.23 17.94
C LEU A 114 10.95 16.78 16.81
N PRO A 115 10.89 15.52 16.34
CA PRO A 115 11.71 15.04 15.23
C PRO A 115 11.31 15.65 13.90
N ALA A 116 10.04 16.03 13.69
CA ALA A 116 9.60 16.70 12.46
C ALA A 116 10.30 18.07 12.33
N TYR A 117 10.28 18.90 13.36
CA TYR A 117 10.99 20.17 13.38
C TYR A 117 12.49 19.99 13.12
N LEU A 118 13.14 19.09 13.87
CA LEU A 118 14.58 18.88 13.77
C LEU A 118 15.02 18.46 12.37
N ASN A 119 14.31 17.51 11.76
CA ASN A 119 14.66 17.01 10.42
C ASN A 119 14.25 17.99 9.31
N ALA A 120 13.26 18.86 9.54
CA ALA A 120 12.89 19.93 8.61
C ALA A 120 13.96 21.01 8.47
N LEU A 121 14.85 21.17 9.46
CA LEU A 121 16.00 22.10 9.38
C LEU A 121 16.93 21.80 8.19
N ALA A 122 17.00 20.55 7.74
CA ALA A 122 17.78 20.16 6.56
C ALA A 122 17.16 20.62 5.23
N SER A 123 15.97 21.19 5.22
CA SER A 123 15.22 21.68 4.04
C SER A 123 14.99 20.62 2.95
N LYS A 124 15.05 19.34 3.32
CA LYS A 124 14.84 18.20 2.41
C LYS A 124 13.41 17.64 2.43
N GLY A 125 12.52 18.19 3.23
CA GLY A 125 11.16 17.74 3.45
C GLY A 125 11.04 16.62 4.49
N VAL A 126 10.00 16.73 5.30
CA VAL A 126 9.58 15.73 6.27
C VAL A 126 8.16 15.33 5.98
N HIS A 127 7.89 14.04 5.84
CA HIS A 127 6.55 13.51 5.64
C HIS A 127 6.02 12.95 6.95
N VAL A 128 4.83 13.39 7.37
CA VAL A 128 4.09 12.79 8.47
C VAL A 128 2.94 11.99 7.87
N VAL A 129 3.04 10.67 8.03
CA VAL A 129 2.15 9.71 7.41
C VAL A 129 1.05 9.31 8.38
N THR A 130 -0.21 9.42 7.96
CA THR A 130 -1.39 9.06 8.73
C THR A 130 -2.21 8.00 7.99
N VAL A 131 -3.17 7.37 8.68
CA VAL A 131 -4.01 6.32 8.10
C VAL A 131 -5.19 6.84 7.29
N ASN A 132 -5.58 8.10 7.45
CA ASN A 132 -6.69 8.69 6.68
C ASN A 132 -6.59 10.22 6.55
N ASP A 133 -7.35 10.78 5.61
CA ASP A 133 -7.35 12.21 5.26
C ASP A 133 -7.83 13.11 6.42
N TYR A 134 -8.76 12.61 7.23
CA TYR A 134 -9.26 13.36 8.40
C TYR A 134 -8.12 13.63 9.39
N LEU A 135 -7.34 12.58 9.72
CA LEU A 135 -6.21 12.72 10.65
C LEU A 135 -5.11 13.60 10.04
N ALA A 136 -4.80 13.43 8.75
CA ALA A 136 -3.83 14.27 8.06
C ALA A 136 -4.21 15.76 8.16
N SER A 137 -5.45 16.09 7.84
CA SER A 137 -5.97 17.47 7.88
C SER A 137 -6.04 18.03 9.30
N ARG A 138 -6.55 17.24 10.26
CA ARG A 138 -6.67 17.64 11.67
C ARG A 138 -5.30 17.93 12.27
N ASP A 139 -4.37 17.00 12.11
CA ASP A 139 -3.07 17.08 12.76
C ASP A 139 -2.19 18.16 12.13
N ALA A 140 -2.26 18.33 10.80
CA ALA A 140 -1.59 19.42 10.10
C ALA A 140 -2.08 20.79 10.57
N LYS A 141 -3.40 20.98 10.67
CA LYS A 141 -3.98 22.24 11.16
C LYS A 141 -3.64 22.51 12.62
N TRP A 142 -3.64 21.48 13.43
CA TRP A 142 -3.38 21.61 14.88
C TRP A 142 -1.88 21.82 15.15
N MET A 143 -1.00 20.95 14.69
CA MET A 143 0.45 21.06 14.88
C MET A 143 1.06 22.17 14.01
N GLY A 144 0.43 22.50 12.91
CA GLY A 144 0.83 23.62 12.04
C GLY A 144 0.88 24.95 12.75
N LYS A 145 0.05 25.16 13.77
CA LYS A 145 0.13 26.38 14.63
C LYS A 145 1.52 26.53 15.24
N LEU A 146 2.09 25.44 15.74
CA LEU A 146 3.42 25.40 16.34
C LEU A 146 4.52 25.59 15.27
N PHE A 147 4.45 24.85 14.17
CA PHE A 147 5.46 24.92 13.12
C PHE A 147 5.50 26.29 12.47
N ASN A 148 4.34 26.87 12.13
CA ASN A 148 4.25 28.24 11.58
C ASN A 148 4.78 29.29 12.57
N PHE A 149 4.50 29.13 13.85
CA PHE A 149 5.06 30.01 14.88
C PHE A 149 6.59 29.95 14.90
N LEU A 150 7.18 28.78 14.72
CA LEU A 150 8.62 28.58 14.65
C LEU A 150 9.23 28.88 13.26
N GLY A 151 8.43 29.31 12.27
CA GLY A 151 8.90 29.72 10.95
C GLY A 151 9.08 28.58 9.96
N LEU A 152 8.41 27.45 10.16
CA LEU A 152 8.34 26.33 9.21
C LEU A 152 6.99 26.30 8.48
N SER A 153 7.02 25.94 7.19
CA SER A 153 5.84 25.75 6.38
C SER A 153 5.26 24.33 6.54
N VAL A 154 3.93 24.23 6.48
CA VAL A 154 3.20 22.96 6.58
C VAL A 154 2.28 22.80 5.40
N GLY A 155 2.41 21.68 4.69
CA GLY A 155 1.54 21.27 3.60
C GLY A 155 0.64 20.10 4.01
N ILE A 156 -0.47 19.93 3.32
CA ILE A 156 -1.39 18.80 3.49
C ILE A 156 -1.54 18.15 2.11
N ASN A 157 -1.32 16.84 2.04
CA ASN A 157 -1.50 16.04 0.84
C ASN A 157 -2.70 15.11 1.02
N LEU A 158 -3.76 15.36 0.27
CA LEU A 158 -5.02 14.61 0.30
C LEU A 158 -5.33 14.03 -1.08
N ALA A 159 -6.24 13.05 -1.09
CA ALA A 159 -6.85 12.59 -2.32
C ALA A 159 -7.57 13.75 -3.06
N GLN A 160 -7.64 13.68 -4.38
CA GLN A 160 -8.34 14.65 -5.24
C GLN A 160 -7.75 16.07 -5.31
N MET A 161 -6.56 16.32 -4.74
CA MET A 161 -5.86 17.59 -4.92
C MET A 161 -5.30 17.72 -6.35
N SER A 162 -5.30 18.93 -6.88
CA SER A 162 -4.63 19.24 -8.14
C SER A 162 -3.12 19.05 -8.05
N ARG A 163 -2.45 18.92 -9.20
CA ARG A 163 -1.00 18.79 -9.25
C ARG A 163 -0.29 19.97 -8.59
N GLU A 164 -0.73 21.17 -8.89
CA GLU A 164 -0.17 22.42 -8.37
C GLU A 164 -0.32 22.48 -6.82
N GLU A 165 -1.46 22.07 -6.31
CA GLU A 165 -1.70 21.99 -4.85
C GLU A 165 -0.80 20.94 -4.20
N LYS A 166 -0.62 19.78 -4.84
CA LYS A 166 0.29 18.74 -4.35
C LYS A 166 1.74 19.20 -4.38
N GLN A 167 2.19 19.85 -5.48
CA GLN A 167 3.52 20.42 -5.56
C GLN A 167 3.78 21.45 -4.45
N ALA A 168 2.81 22.33 -4.18
CA ALA A 168 2.90 23.30 -3.09
C ALA A 168 2.99 22.59 -1.72
N ALA A 169 2.20 21.53 -1.51
CA ALA A 169 2.22 20.74 -0.28
C ALA A 169 3.57 20.04 -0.07
N TYR A 170 4.11 19.38 -1.11
CA TYR A 170 5.40 18.70 -1.03
C TYR A 170 6.60 19.65 -0.92
N ASN A 171 6.48 20.88 -1.41
CA ASN A 171 7.51 21.91 -1.27
C ASN A 171 7.54 22.55 0.13
N SER A 172 6.57 22.27 0.98
CA SER A 172 6.58 22.67 2.38
C SER A 172 7.71 21.96 3.17
N ASP A 173 8.10 22.53 4.29
CA ASP A 173 9.09 21.93 5.19
C ASP A 173 8.61 20.60 5.77
N ILE A 174 7.32 20.55 6.11
CA ILE A 174 6.64 19.39 6.67
C ILE A 174 5.34 19.16 5.89
N THR A 175 5.12 17.92 5.42
CA THR A 175 3.92 17.55 4.69
C THR A 175 3.19 16.45 5.44
N TYR A 176 1.90 16.65 5.72
CA TYR A 176 1.00 15.64 6.28
C TYR A 176 0.20 15.01 5.14
N GLY A 177 0.04 13.69 5.18
CA GLY A 177 -0.73 12.97 4.17
C GLY A 177 -1.00 11.54 4.57
N THR A 178 -1.79 10.83 3.76
CA THR A 178 -2.05 9.41 3.98
C THR A 178 -0.99 8.54 3.35
N ASN A 179 -0.80 7.34 3.90
CA ASN A 179 0.09 6.32 3.35
C ASN A 179 -0.23 6.01 1.88
N ASN A 180 -1.52 5.92 1.53
CA ASN A 180 -1.98 5.63 0.18
C ASN A 180 -1.58 6.76 -0.79
N GLU A 181 -1.86 8.02 -0.44
CA GLU A 181 -1.56 9.15 -1.33
C GLU A 181 -0.07 9.34 -1.55
N TYR A 182 0.76 9.17 -0.52
CA TYR A 182 2.21 9.21 -0.70
C TYR A 182 2.70 8.13 -1.68
N GLY A 183 2.17 6.92 -1.56
CA GLY A 183 2.54 5.83 -2.46
C GLY A 183 1.99 6.01 -3.88
N PHE A 184 0.75 6.48 -4.03
CA PHE A 184 0.19 6.76 -5.35
C PHE A 184 0.87 7.94 -6.04
N ASP A 185 1.24 8.99 -5.30
CA ASP A 185 2.01 10.10 -5.87
C ASP A 185 3.39 9.65 -6.36
N TYR A 186 4.05 8.74 -5.62
CA TYR A 186 5.29 8.13 -6.09
C TYR A 186 5.10 7.35 -7.40
N LEU A 187 4.03 6.56 -7.51
CA LEU A 187 3.74 5.83 -8.74
C LEU A 187 3.41 6.80 -9.89
N ARG A 188 2.58 7.83 -9.64
CA ARG A 188 2.24 8.85 -10.63
C ARG A 188 3.46 9.63 -11.12
N ASP A 189 4.38 10.01 -10.24
CA ASP A 189 5.63 10.70 -10.60
C ASP A 189 6.53 9.88 -11.52
N ASN A 190 6.44 8.55 -11.43
CA ASN A 190 7.16 7.64 -12.31
C ASN A 190 6.39 7.28 -13.60
N MET A 191 5.26 7.95 -13.85
CA MET A 191 4.45 7.80 -15.06
C MET A 191 4.33 9.10 -15.86
N VAL A 192 4.90 10.23 -15.37
CA VAL A 192 4.84 11.53 -16.05
C VAL A 192 5.78 11.57 -17.27
N TYR A 193 5.45 12.37 -18.27
CA TYR A 193 6.25 12.56 -19.48
C TYR A 193 7.11 13.83 -19.45
N GLU A 194 6.89 14.73 -18.48
CA GLU A 194 7.66 15.93 -18.29
C GLU A 194 8.20 16.03 -16.86
N ALA A 195 9.45 16.45 -16.68
CA ALA A 195 10.10 16.50 -15.36
C ALA A 195 9.40 17.46 -14.39
N HIS A 196 8.80 18.55 -14.90
CA HIS A 196 8.09 19.55 -14.10
C HIS A 196 6.72 19.05 -13.59
N ASP A 197 6.23 17.94 -14.11
CA ASP A 197 4.96 17.35 -13.70
C ASP A 197 5.09 16.52 -12.41
N ARG A 198 6.31 16.17 -11.98
CA ARG A 198 6.55 15.49 -10.71
C ARG A 198 6.11 16.36 -9.54
N VAL A 199 5.48 15.73 -8.55
CA VAL A 199 5.00 16.45 -7.36
C VAL A 199 5.91 16.22 -6.15
N GLN A 200 6.54 15.03 -6.02
CA GLN A 200 7.38 14.69 -4.88
C GLN A 200 8.82 15.18 -5.05
N ARG A 201 9.41 15.58 -3.94
CA ARG A 201 10.86 15.74 -3.80
C ARG A 201 11.50 14.38 -3.44
N PRO A 202 12.82 14.22 -3.52
CA PRO A 202 13.50 13.01 -3.03
C PRO A 202 13.09 12.66 -1.61
N LEU A 203 12.76 11.38 -1.37
CA LEU A 203 12.22 10.87 -0.12
C LEU A 203 13.30 10.90 0.98
N ASN A 204 13.17 11.81 1.94
CA ASN A 204 14.19 12.03 2.97
C ASN A 204 13.82 11.38 4.31
N TYR A 205 12.82 11.90 5.01
CA TYR A 205 12.42 11.41 6.32
C TYR A 205 10.90 11.28 6.43
N ALA A 206 10.43 10.12 6.88
CA ALA A 206 9.02 9.89 7.18
C ALA A 206 8.81 9.53 8.66
N ILE A 207 7.79 10.13 9.26
CA ILE A 207 7.25 9.75 10.56
C ILE A 207 5.91 9.07 10.31
N ILE A 208 5.82 7.78 10.64
CA ILE A 208 4.63 6.96 10.39
C ILE A 208 3.81 6.89 11.68
N ASP A 209 2.66 7.55 11.69
CA ASP A 209 1.72 7.41 12.82
C ASP A 209 0.91 6.12 12.66
N GLU A 210 0.58 5.47 13.78
CA GLU A 210 -0.05 4.15 13.81
C GLU A 210 0.70 3.15 12.89
N VAL A 211 2.03 3.09 13.07
CA VAL A 211 2.96 2.32 12.23
C VAL A 211 2.60 0.84 12.10
N ASP A 212 1.96 0.27 13.09
CA ASP A 212 1.47 -1.11 13.09
C ASP A 212 0.26 -1.32 12.16
N SER A 213 -0.59 -0.31 11.97
CA SER A 213 -1.63 -0.36 10.93
C SER A 213 -1.00 -0.38 9.55
N ILE A 214 -0.19 0.63 9.28
CA ILE A 214 0.33 0.88 7.94
C ILE A 214 1.31 -0.21 7.50
N LEU A 215 2.25 -0.62 8.38
CA LEU A 215 3.31 -1.55 8.02
C LEU A 215 3.01 -3.02 8.29
N ILE A 216 1.92 -3.35 9.01
CA ILE A 216 1.53 -4.73 9.30
C ILE A 216 0.15 -5.06 8.72
N ASP A 217 -0.91 -4.32 9.11
CA ASP A 217 -2.27 -4.66 8.70
C ASP A 217 -2.52 -4.38 7.23
N GLU A 218 -2.22 -3.17 6.79
CA GLU A 218 -2.42 -2.71 5.41
C GLU A 218 -1.34 -3.25 4.46
N ALA A 219 -0.17 -3.64 4.98
CA ALA A 219 0.94 -4.16 4.19
C ALA A 219 0.74 -5.60 3.66
N ARG A 220 -0.51 -6.06 3.51
CA ARG A 220 -0.88 -7.35 2.91
C ARG A 220 -1.13 -7.26 1.41
N THR A 221 -1.50 -6.08 0.93
CA THR A 221 -1.80 -5.81 -0.48
C THR A 221 -0.96 -4.65 -0.99
N PRO A 222 -0.48 -4.68 -2.23
CA PRO A 222 0.23 -3.57 -2.83
C PRO A 222 -0.73 -2.43 -3.19
N LEU A 223 -0.16 -1.23 -3.38
CA LEU A 223 -0.80 -0.14 -4.09
C LEU A 223 -0.71 -0.42 -5.58
N ILE A 224 -1.82 -0.35 -6.30
CA ILE A 224 -1.89 -0.66 -7.72
C ILE A 224 -2.64 0.47 -8.43
N ILE A 225 -2.05 0.97 -9.50
CA ILE A 225 -2.72 1.79 -10.50
C ILE A 225 -3.00 0.89 -11.70
N SER A 226 -4.27 0.74 -12.07
CA SER A 226 -4.69 -0.07 -13.22
C SER A 226 -5.42 0.81 -14.24
N GLY A 227 -5.35 0.42 -15.49
CA GLY A 227 -6.07 1.05 -16.58
C GLY A 227 -6.60 0.00 -17.55
N GLN A 228 -7.39 0.44 -18.51
CA GLN A 228 -7.96 -0.46 -19.50
C GLN A 228 -6.86 -1.05 -20.38
N ALA A 229 -6.79 -2.37 -20.45
CA ALA A 229 -5.88 -3.11 -21.32
C ALA A 229 -6.37 -3.14 -22.77
N GLU A 230 -5.50 -3.65 -23.65
CA GLU A 230 -5.88 -4.03 -24.99
C GLU A 230 -7.00 -5.08 -25.01
N ASP A 231 -7.77 -5.11 -26.10
CA ASP A 231 -8.93 -5.98 -26.22
C ASP A 231 -8.52 -7.42 -26.51
N HIS A 232 -8.51 -8.28 -25.52
CA HIS A 232 -8.27 -9.72 -25.63
C HIS A 232 -9.54 -10.56 -25.87
N THR A 233 -10.66 -9.93 -26.24
CA THR A 233 -11.95 -10.58 -26.47
C THR A 233 -11.82 -11.80 -27.41
N ALA A 234 -11.04 -11.67 -28.49
CA ALA A 234 -10.83 -12.77 -29.45
C ALA A 234 -10.13 -13.97 -28.78
N THR A 235 -9.18 -13.73 -27.88
CA THR A 235 -8.46 -14.79 -27.17
C THR A 235 -9.38 -15.55 -26.20
N TYR A 236 -10.22 -14.84 -25.43
CA TYR A 236 -11.20 -15.49 -24.54
C TYR A 236 -12.21 -16.33 -25.32
N LEU A 237 -12.67 -15.86 -26.48
CA LEU A 237 -13.58 -16.61 -27.36
C LEU A 237 -12.89 -17.84 -27.95
N SER A 238 -11.62 -17.76 -28.28
CA SER A 238 -10.83 -18.91 -28.76
C SER A 238 -10.65 -19.94 -27.64
N MET A 239 -10.29 -19.52 -26.42
CA MET A 239 -10.14 -20.44 -25.28
C MET A 239 -11.44 -21.13 -24.91
N LYS A 240 -12.59 -20.46 -25.03
CA LYS A 240 -13.92 -21.09 -24.86
C LYS A 240 -14.11 -22.29 -25.81
N GLN A 241 -13.49 -22.30 -27.00
CA GLN A 241 -13.60 -23.41 -27.96
C GLN A 241 -12.63 -24.55 -27.60
N VAL A 242 -11.52 -24.26 -26.93
CA VAL A 242 -10.52 -25.27 -26.51
C VAL A 242 -11.03 -26.09 -25.33
N VAL A 243 -11.68 -25.45 -24.34
CA VAL A 243 -12.13 -26.10 -23.10
C VAL A 243 -12.95 -27.37 -23.31
N PRO A 244 -13.95 -27.45 -24.21
CA PRO A 244 -14.75 -28.67 -24.42
C PRO A 244 -13.95 -29.83 -24.98
N LEU A 245 -12.78 -29.61 -25.52
CA LEU A 245 -11.92 -30.65 -26.11
C LEU A 245 -11.06 -31.36 -25.04
N LEU A 246 -10.96 -30.76 -23.84
CA LEU A 246 -10.20 -31.29 -22.71
C LEU A 246 -11.13 -32.07 -21.76
N THR A 247 -10.64 -33.20 -21.24
CA THR A 247 -11.39 -34.09 -20.36
C THR A 247 -10.87 -34.08 -18.95
N ARG A 248 -11.77 -34.09 -17.96
CA ARG A 248 -11.41 -34.14 -16.54
C ARG A 248 -10.86 -35.51 -16.17
N GLN A 249 -9.78 -35.55 -15.40
CA GLN A 249 -9.28 -36.76 -14.74
C GLN A 249 -10.14 -37.08 -13.51
N GLU A 250 -10.49 -38.34 -13.34
CA GLU A 250 -11.15 -38.86 -12.13
C GLU A 250 -10.17 -39.63 -11.26
N GLY A 251 -10.15 -39.30 -9.95
CA GLY A 251 -9.21 -39.84 -8.99
C GLY A 251 -7.91 -39.03 -8.90
N GLU A 252 -7.32 -39.05 -7.71
CA GLU A 252 -6.03 -38.41 -7.45
C GLU A 252 -4.93 -39.46 -7.34
N ALA A 253 -3.80 -39.22 -7.98
CA ALA A 253 -2.63 -40.08 -7.85
C ALA A 253 -2.02 -39.95 -6.45
N ASP A 254 -1.80 -41.06 -5.76
CA ASP A 254 -0.99 -41.06 -4.55
C ASP A 254 0.44 -40.60 -4.90
N PRO A 255 0.96 -39.55 -4.25
CA PRO A 255 2.27 -38.99 -4.58
C PRO A 255 3.43 -39.99 -4.43
N ARG A 256 3.23 -41.13 -3.72
CA ARG A 256 4.26 -42.14 -3.46
C ARG A 256 4.14 -43.37 -4.38
N THR A 257 2.94 -43.75 -4.75
CA THR A 257 2.68 -44.99 -5.49
C THR A 257 2.24 -44.75 -6.91
N GLY A 258 1.74 -43.56 -7.22
CA GLY A 258 1.14 -43.24 -8.52
C GLY A 258 -0.24 -43.89 -8.76
N GLU A 259 -0.72 -44.67 -7.75
CA GLU A 259 -2.02 -45.32 -7.80
C GLU A 259 -3.14 -44.41 -7.34
N GLY A 260 -4.36 -44.60 -7.82
CA GLY A 260 -5.53 -43.81 -7.41
C GLY A 260 -6.23 -43.08 -8.54
N ILE A 261 -5.63 -43.04 -9.73
CA ILE A 261 -6.30 -42.50 -10.93
C ILE A 261 -7.35 -43.55 -11.38
N ILE A 262 -8.62 -43.14 -11.41
CA ILE A 262 -9.73 -43.97 -11.85
C ILE A 262 -9.86 -43.86 -13.38
N THR A 263 -9.85 -42.65 -13.91
CA THR A 263 -9.88 -42.36 -15.36
C THR A 263 -8.84 -41.32 -15.67
N PRO A 264 -7.83 -41.59 -16.54
CA PRO A 264 -6.89 -40.58 -16.99
C PRO A 264 -7.60 -39.47 -17.74
N GLY A 265 -7.11 -38.24 -17.55
CA GLY A 265 -7.69 -37.05 -18.17
C GLY A 265 -6.69 -35.95 -18.36
N ASP A 266 -7.13 -34.89 -19.04
CA ASP A 266 -6.28 -33.77 -19.45
C ASP A 266 -6.07 -32.75 -18.29
N PHE A 267 -6.94 -32.75 -17.28
CA PHE A 267 -6.80 -31.85 -16.13
C PHE A 267 -7.40 -32.42 -14.85
N THR A 268 -6.85 -31.99 -13.70
CA THR A 268 -7.37 -32.26 -12.36
C THR A 268 -8.03 -31.01 -11.77
N LEU A 269 -8.97 -31.22 -10.86
CA LEU A 269 -9.79 -30.13 -10.29
C LEU A 269 -9.69 -30.17 -8.76
N ASP A 270 -9.25 -29.08 -8.15
CA ASP A 270 -9.28 -28.86 -6.69
C ASP A 270 -10.40 -27.88 -6.36
N GLU A 271 -11.51 -28.43 -5.88
CA GLU A 271 -12.70 -27.62 -5.49
C GLU A 271 -12.44 -26.75 -4.24
N LYS A 272 -11.49 -27.16 -3.38
CA LYS A 272 -11.21 -26.41 -2.13
C LYS A 272 -10.38 -25.16 -2.36
N SER A 273 -9.43 -25.21 -3.29
CA SER A 273 -8.59 -24.06 -3.66
C SER A 273 -9.12 -23.28 -4.88
N HIS A 274 -10.20 -23.74 -5.50
CA HIS A 274 -10.74 -23.21 -6.75
C HIS A 274 -9.70 -23.16 -7.88
N GLN A 275 -8.88 -24.23 -7.99
CA GLN A 275 -7.82 -24.31 -8.98
C GLN A 275 -7.97 -25.53 -9.89
N ILE A 276 -7.43 -25.40 -11.09
CA ILE A 276 -7.35 -26.48 -12.09
C ILE A 276 -5.90 -26.63 -12.50
N PHE A 277 -5.45 -27.89 -12.62
CA PHE A 277 -4.10 -28.22 -13.02
C PHE A 277 -4.16 -29.11 -14.25
N LEU A 278 -3.50 -28.71 -15.35
CA LEU A 278 -3.35 -29.58 -16.51
C LEU A 278 -2.41 -30.74 -16.17
N THR A 279 -2.75 -31.93 -16.64
CA THR A 279 -1.85 -33.09 -16.61
C THR A 279 -0.81 -33.00 -17.75
N GLU A 280 0.23 -33.82 -17.73
CA GLU A 280 1.21 -33.87 -18.82
C GLU A 280 0.54 -34.13 -20.18
N GLN A 281 -0.39 -35.10 -20.23
CA GLN A 281 -1.23 -35.37 -21.41
C GLN A 281 -2.10 -34.17 -21.80
N GLY A 282 -2.61 -33.45 -20.81
CA GLY A 282 -3.42 -32.25 -21.02
C GLY A 282 -2.64 -31.09 -21.62
N HIS A 283 -1.38 -30.91 -21.23
CA HIS A 283 -0.49 -29.94 -21.87
C HIS A 283 -0.23 -30.24 -23.33
N GLU A 284 0.20 -31.47 -23.64
CA GLU A 284 0.45 -31.89 -25.04
C GLU A 284 -0.79 -31.70 -25.93
N LYS A 285 -1.95 -32.05 -25.40
CA LYS A 285 -3.23 -31.91 -26.13
C LYS A 285 -3.64 -30.45 -26.32
N ALA A 286 -3.51 -29.60 -25.28
CA ALA A 286 -3.81 -28.20 -25.38
C ALA A 286 -2.87 -27.48 -26.37
N GLU A 287 -1.58 -27.77 -26.33
CA GLU A 287 -0.58 -27.27 -27.29
C GLU A 287 -0.92 -27.67 -28.74
N ALA A 288 -1.27 -28.92 -28.95
CA ALA A 288 -1.67 -29.40 -30.29
C ALA A 288 -2.92 -28.70 -30.83
N VAL A 289 -3.93 -28.46 -29.97
CA VAL A 289 -5.16 -27.75 -30.33
C VAL A 289 -4.87 -26.27 -30.64
N LEU A 290 -4.08 -25.59 -29.80
CA LEU A 290 -3.72 -24.20 -30.01
C LEU A 290 -2.87 -23.99 -31.26
N ALA A 291 -1.97 -24.93 -31.57
CA ALA A 291 -1.21 -24.92 -32.83
C ALA A 291 -2.13 -25.08 -34.03
N GLN A 292 -3.12 -25.99 -33.97
CA GLN A 292 -4.12 -26.14 -35.04
C GLN A 292 -4.97 -24.89 -35.26
N MET A 293 -5.22 -24.12 -34.18
CA MET A 293 -5.91 -22.83 -34.25
C MET A 293 -5.00 -21.68 -34.70
N GLY A 294 -3.69 -21.91 -34.87
CA GLY A 294 -2.71 -20.90 -35.28
C GLY A 294 -2.38 -19.89 -34.17
N LEU A 295 -2.66 -20.20 -32.92
CA LEU A 295 -2.39 -19.34 -31.78
C LEU A 295 -0.96 -19.51 -31.25
N ILE A 296 -0.35 -20.67 -31.47
CA ILE A 296 1.06 -20.94 -31.16
C ILE A 296 1.74 -21.63 -32.37
N PRO A 297 3.06 -21.49 -32.54
CA PRO A 297 3.81 -22.25 -33.51
C PRO A 297 3.75 -23.76 -33.23
N GLU A 298 3.85 -24.59 -34.28
CA GLU A 298 3.88 -26.03 -34.12
C GLU A 298 5.14 -26.47 -33.35
N GLY A 299 4.94 -27.22 -32.25
CA GLY A 299 6.03 -27.65 -31.36
C GLY A 299 6.45 -26.64 -30.29
N ALA A 300 5.80 -25.47 -30.20
CA ALA A 300 6.02 -24.52 -29.11
C ALA A 300 5.29 -24.95 -27.83
N SER A 301 5.91 -24.70 -26.67
CA SER A 301 5.30 -25.01 -25.40
C SER A 301 4.45 -23.84 -24.86
N LEU A 302 3.36 -24.16 -24.13
CA LEU A 302 2.58 -23.18 -23.40
C LEU A 302 3.38 -22.51 -22.27
N TYR A 303 4.47 -23.14 -21.83
CA TYR A 303 5.39 -22.59 -20.82
C TYR A 303 6.47 -21.67 -21.39
N ASP A 304 6.56 -21.54 -22.69
CA ASP A 304 7.46 -20.57 -23.29
C ASP A 304 7.04 -19.15 -22.89
N PRO A 305 7.99 -18.24 -22.61
CA PRO A 305 7.67 -16.87 -22.18
C PRO A 305 6.68 -16.14 -23.12
N ALA A 306 6.76 -16.39 -24.42
CA ALA A 306 5.84 -15.81 -25.40
C ALA A 306 4.40 -16.34 -25.29
N ASN A 307 4.18 -17.51 -24.71
CA ASN A 307 2.89 -18.19 -24.64
C ASN A 307 2.24 -18.17 -23.24
N ILE A 308 2.90 -17.60 -22.26
CA ILE A 308 2.42 -17.53 -20.86
C ILE A 308 1.02 -16.91 -20.77
N THR A 309 0.74 -15.88 -21.56
CA THR A 309 -0.57 -15.21 -21.61
C THR A 309 -1.67 -16.16 -22.08
N LEU A 310 -1.38 -17.01 -23.08
CA LEU A 310 -2.35 -18.01 -23.57
C LEU A 310 -2.63 -19.09 -22.53
N MET A 311 -1.61 -19.53 -21.79
CA MET A 311 -1.76 -20.46 -20.67
C MET A 311 -2.67 -19.90 -19.58
N HIS A 312 -2.51 -18.60 -19.27
CA HIS A 312 -3.38 -17.92 -18.31
C HIS A 312 -4.84 -17.88 -18.77
N HIS A 313 -5.10 -17.48 -20.03
CA HIS A 313 -6.44 -17.44 -20.57
C HIS A 313 -7.09 -18.83 -20.65
N LEU A 314 -6.30 -19.87 -20.96
CA LEU A 314 -6.77 -21.25 -20.94
C LEU A 314 -7.17 -21.70 -19.52
N ASN A 315 -6.34 -21.38 -18.53
CA ASN A 315 -6.64 -21.70 -17.13
C ASN A 315 -7.89 -20.95 -16.64
N ALA A 316 -8.02 -19.66 -16.95
CA ALA A 316 -9.20 -18.87 -16.63
C ALA A 316 -10.48 -19.45 -17.27
N ALA A 317 -10.39 -19.88 -18.53
CA ALA A 317 -11.51 -20.50 -19.24
C ALA A 317 -11.91 -21.87 -18.65
N LEU A 318 -10.93 -22.72 -18.28
CA LEU A 318 -11.18 -23.99 -17.60
C LEU A 318 -11.84 -23.77 -16.23
N ARG A 319 -11.33 -22.84 -15.42
CA ARG A 319 -11.91 -22.46 -14.11
C ARG A 319 -13.35 -21.96 -14.28
N ALA A 320 -13.57 -21.04 -15.21
CA ALA A 320 -14.91 -20.52 -15.50
C ALA A 320 -15.92 -21.62 -15.84
N GLN A 321 -15.50 -22.62 -16.62
CA GLN A 321 -16.35 -23.72 -17.06
C GLN A 321 -16.65 -24.72 -15.95
N HIS A 322 -15.66 -25.12 -15.17
CA HIS A 322 -15.73 -26.27 -14.28
C HIS A 322 -15.90 -25.93 -12.79
N LEU A 323 -15.52 -24.73 -12.36
CA LEU A 323 -15.58 -24.33 -10.94
C LEU A 323 -16.61 -23.23 -10.66
N TYR A 324 -17.00 -22.43 -11.66
CA TYR A 324 -17.90 -21.32 -11.47
C TYR A 324 -19.23 -21.58 -12.18
N HIS A 325 -20.27 -21.81 -11.41
CA HIS A 325 -21.59 -22.20 -11.90
C HIS A 325 -22.60 -21.07 -11.74
N ARG A 326 -23.43 -20.87 -12.77
CA ARG A 326 -24.55 -19.95 -12.76
C ARG A 326 -25.53 -20.28 -11.65
N ASP A 327 -26.15 -19.28 -11.07
CA ASP A 327 -27.12 -19.33 -9.95
C ASP A 327 -26.53 -19.86 -8.62
N GLN A 328 -25.23 -20.14 -8.59
CA GLN A 328 -24.50 -20.52 -7.39
C GLN A 328 -23.41 -19.49 -7.06
N HIS A 329 -22.52 -19.20 -7.99
CA HIS A 329 -21.38 -18.28 -7.81
C HIS A 329 -21.65 -16.92 -8.45
N TYR A 330 -22.53 -16.86 -9.42
CA TYR A 330 -22.94 -15.63 -10.12
C TYR A 330 -24.34 -15.76 -10.73
N VAL A 331 -24.95 -14.61 -11.01
CA VAL A 331 -26.20 -14.51 -11.76
C VAL A 331 -26.02 -13.58 -12.95
N LEU A 332 -26.90 -13.76 -13.96
CA LEU A 332 -27.02 -12.83 -15.09
C LEU A 332 -28.10 -11.80 -14.77
N GLN A 333 -27.71 -10.55 -14.68
CA GLN A 333 -28.62 -9.43 -14.47
C GLN A 333 -28.34 -8.32 -15.50
N GLU A 334 -29.35 -7.91 -16.25
CA GLU A 334 -29.26 -6.86 -17.28
C GLU A 334 -28.17 -7.09 -18.35
N GLY A 335 -27.78 -8.34 -18.58
CA GLY A 335 -26.72 -8.71 -19.55
C GLY A 335 -25.30 -8.69 -18.96
N GLU A 336 -25.16 -8.47 -17.67
CA GLU A 336 -23.89 -8.49 -16.95
C GLU A 336 -23.81 -9.65 -15.97
N ILE A 337 -22.57 -10.07 -15.66
CA ILE A 337 -22.28 -11.07 -14.63
C ILE A 337 -22.22 -10.36 -13.27
N VAL A 338 -23.09 -10.74 -12.34
CA VAL A 338 -23.10 -10.25 -10.96
C VAL A 338 -22.71 -11.40 -10.03
N ILE A 339 -21.64 -11.18 -9.25
CA ILE A 339 -21.10 -12.18 -8.32
C ILE A 339 -22.07 -12.39 -7.15
N VAL A 340 -22.21 -13.65 -6.73
CA VAL A 340 -22.90 -14.05 -5.50
C VAL A 340 -21.87 -14.36 -4.44
N ASP A 341 -21.95 -13.70 -3.30
CA ASP A 341 -21.08 -13.98 -2.15
C ASP A 341 -21.37 -15.36 -1.57
N GLU A 342 -20.38 -16.23 -1.52
CA GLU A 342 -20.54 -17.63 -1.10
C GLU A 342 -21.00 -17.78 0.36
N PHE A 343 -20.67 -16.82 1.23
CA PHE A 343 -20.99 -16.89 2.65
C PHE A 343 -22.34 -16.28 2.99
N THR A 344 -22.74 -15.21 2.29
CA THR A 344 -23.95 -14.47 2.60
C THR A 344 -25.06 -14.67 1.58
N GLY A 345 -24.77 -15.23 0.39
CA GLY A 345 -25.70 -15.35 -0.73
C GLY A 345 -26.16 -14.02 -1.31
N ARG A 346 -25.48 -12.91 -0.97
CA ARG A 346 -25.83 -11.56 -1.46
C ARG A 346 -25.19 -11.29 -2.81
N LEU A 347 -25.93 -10.53 -3.63
CA LEU A 347 -25.40 -10.03 -4.91
C LEU A 347 -24.37 -8.93 -4.66
N MET A 348 -23.20 -9.06 -5.26
CA MET A 348 -22.09 -8.12 -5.18
C MET A 348 -22.02 -7.31 -6.49
N THR A 349 -22.89 -6.33 -6.62
CA THR A 349 -22.95 -5.45 -7.81
C THR A 349 -21.67 -4.61 -7.91
N GLY A 350 -21.07 -4.53 -9.11
CA GLY A 350 -19.86 -3.77 -9.37
C GLY A 350 -18.55 -4.47 -8.97
N ARG A 351 -18.61 -5.64 -8.32
CA ARG A 351 -17.41 -6.49 -8.11
C ARG A 351 -17.15 -7.40 -9.30
N ARG A 352 -15.89 -7.60 -9.61
CA ARG A 352 -15.41 -8.50 -10.66
C ARG A 352 -14.36 -9.46 -10.08
N TRP A 353 -14.30 -10.68 -10.59
CA TRP A 353 -13.17 -11.57 -10.29
C TRP A 353 -11.93 -11.07 -11.01
N SER A 354 -10.77 -11.23 -10.37
CA SER A 354 -9.46 -10.93 -10.91
C SER A 354 -8.98 -11.98 -11.91
N ASP A 355 -7.82 -11.72 -12.51
CA ASP A 355 -7.04 -12.67 -13.28
C ASP A 355 -7.78 -13.24 -14.49
N GLY A 356 -8.50 -12.42 -15.23
CA GLY A 356 -9.21 -12.82 -16.45
C GLY A 356 -10.39 -13.76 -16.22
N LEU A 357 -10.66 -14.17 -14.96
CA LEU A 357 -11.73 -15.11 -14.66
C LEU A 357 -13.11 -14.54 -14.98
N HIS A 358 -13.33 -13.25 -14.67
CA HIS A 358 -14.61 -12.60 -14.94
C HIS A 358 -14.91 -12.56 -16.45
N GLN A 359 -13.90 -12.21 -17.25
CA GLN A 359 -13.97 -12.20 -18.71
C GLN A 359 -14.17 -13.61 -19.27
N ALA A 360 -13.53 -14.62 -18.69
CA ALA A 360 -13.75 -16.01 -19.06
C ALA A 360 -15.17 -16.48 -18.76
N VAL A 361 -15.79 -16.01 -17.65
CA VAL A 361 -17.20 -16.28 -17.34
C VAL A 361 -18.13 -15.52 -18.30
N GLU A 362 -17.81 -14.25 -18.63
CA GLU A 362 -18.51 -13.47 -19.66
C GLU A 362 -18.48 -14.18 -21.00
N ALA A 363 -17.30 -14.68 -21.41
CA ALA A 363 -17.15 -15.49 -22.63
C ALA A 363 -17.97 -16.78 -22.58
N LYS A 364 -17.95 -17.50 -21.44
CA LYS A 364 -18.74 -18.73 -21.21
C LYS A 364 -20.22 -18.47 -21.42
N GLU A 365 -20.77 -17.44 -20.81
CA GLU A 365 -22.21 -17.10 -20.88
C GLU A 365 -22.59 -16.42 -22.20
N GLY A 366 -21.61 -15.97 -22.99
CA GLY A 366 -21.85 -15.29 -24.27
C GLY A 366 -22.37 -13.87 -24.13
N VAL A 367 -22.12 -13.21 -23.00
CA VAL A 367 -22.37 -11.79 -22.79
C VAL A 367 -21.20 -10.96 -23.33
N GLN A 368 -21.36 -9.64 -23.39
CA GLN A 368 -20.31 -8.75 -23.82
C GLN A 368 -19.11 -8.85 -22.86
N ILE A 369 -17.95 -9.23 -23.40
CA ILE A 369 -16.71 -9.28 -22.65
C ILE A 369 -16.23 -7.84 -22.45
N GLN A 370 -16.11 -7.42 -21.19
CA GLN A 370 -15.58 -6.11 -20.87
C GLN A 370 -14.05 -6.18 -20.82
N ALA A 371 -13.38 -5.09 -21.23
CA ALA A 371 -11.94 -5.03 -21.24
C ALA A 371 -11.32 -5.35 -19.87
N GLU A 372 -10.19 -6.01 -19.89
CA GLU A 372 -9.41 -6.34 -18.72
C GLU A 372 -8.65 -5.10 -18.22
N ASN A 373 -8.56 -4.91 -16.92
CA ASN A 373 -7.73 -3.86 -16.37
C ASN A 373 -6.29 -4.37 -16.26
N GLN A 374 -5.37 -3.69 -16.92
CA GLN A 374 -3.94 -3.97 -16.85
C GLN A 374 -3.30 -3.15 -15.72
N THR A 375 -2.40 -3.76 -14.96
CA THR A 375 -1.58 -3.04 -13.98
C THR A 375 -0.62 -2.09 -14.69
N LEU A 376 -0.77 -0.79 -14.45
CA LEU A 376 0.10 0.26 -15.00
C LEU A 376 1.32 0.46 -14.11
N ALA A 377 1.11 0.49 -12.80
CA ALA A 377 2.15 0.62 -11.80
C ALA A 377 1.71 0.00 -10.48
N SER A 378 2.63 -0.56 -9.74
CA SER A 378 2.36 -1.12 -8.42
C SER A 378 3.58 -0.99 -7.50
N ILE A 379 3.34 -0.89 -6.20
CA ILE A 379 4.37 -0.95 -5.17
C ILE A 379 3.78 -1.44 -3.86
N THR A 380 4.50 -2.25 -3.11
CA THR A 380 4.13 -2.62 -1.75
C THR A 380 4.51 -1.51 -0.77
N PHE A 381 3.77 -1.37 0.35
CA PHE A 381 4.15 -0.42 1.41
C PHE A 381 5.56 -0.70 1.95
N GLN A 382 5.92 -1.98 2.07
CA GLN A 382 7.24 -2.39 2.49
C GLN A 382 8.32 -1.76 1.61
N ASN A 383 8.19 -1.90 0.30
CA ASN A 383 9.16 -1.38 -0.65
C ASN A 383 9.08 0.15 -0.79
N TYR A 384 7.89 0.74 -0.69
CA TYR A 384 7.74 2.19 -0.71
C TYR A 384 8.47 2.86 0.47
N PHE A 385 8.21 2.42 1.71
CA PHE A 385 8.85 3.04 2.88
C PHE A 385 10.35 2.77 2.98
N ARG A 386 10.85 1.73 2.33
CA ARG A 386 12.31 1.49 2.19
C ARG A 386 13.02 2.49 1.27
N LEU A 387 12.29 3.29 0.49
CA LEU A 387 12.86 4.33 -0.37
C LEU A 387 13.28 5.57 0.42
N TYR A 388 12.73 5.79 1.61
CA TYR A 388 13.13 6.91 2.45
C TYR A 388 14.54 6.70 3.01
N ASN A 389 15.31 7.78 3.08
CA ASN A 389 16.64 7.75 3.73
C ASN A 389 16.53 7.37 5.21
N LYS A 390 15.45 7.79 5.86
CA LYS A 390 15.15 7.50 7.27
C LYS A 390 13.66 7.42 7.49
N ILE A 391 13.23 6.43 8.28
CA ILE A 391 11.84 6.33 8.75
C ILE A 391 11.82 6.18 10.27
N GLY A 392 10.80 6.75 10.90
CA GLY A 392 10.48 6.52 12.30
C GLY A 392 9.00 6.19 12.43
N GLY A 393 8.63 5.37 13.38
CA GLY A 393 7.24 4.96 13.58
C GLY A 393 6.76 5.19 14.99
N MET A 394 5.47 5.44 15.17
CA MET A 394 4.86 5.53 16.50
C MET A 394 3.54 4.77 16.54
N THR A 395 3.29 4.07 17.62
CA THR A 395 2.04 3.36 17.91
C THR A 395 1.92 3.08 19.40
N GLY A 396 0.77 2.61 19.85
CA GLY A 396 0.56 2.12 21.22
C GLY A 396 0.86 0.64 21.42
N THR A 397 1.21 -0.12 20.36
CA THR A 397 1.19 -1.59 20.36
C THR A 397 2.20 -2.20 19.38
N ALA A 398 3.47 -1.80 19.44
CA ALA A 398 4.51 -2.33 18.54
C ALA A 398 5.24 -3.56 19.09
N ASP A 399 5.35 -3.71 20.41
CA ASP A 399 6.18 -4.76 21.05
C ASP A 399 5.78 -6.19 20.63
N THR A 400 4.49 -6.43 20.39
CA THR A 400 4.00 -7.73 19.93
C THR A 400 4.54 -8.12 18.57
N GLU A 401 4.82 -7.16 17.69
CA GLU A 401 5.30 -7.34 16.30
C GLU A 401 6.74 -6.82 16.13
N ALA A 402 7.47 -6.60 17.24
CA ALA A 402 8.82 -6.03 17.20
C ALA A 402 9.81 -6.84 16.33
N TYR A 403 9.62 -8.17 16.26
CA TYR A 403 10.41 -9.03 15.38
C TYR A 403 10.16 -8.72 13.90
N GLU A 404 8.91 -8.56 13.49
CA GLU A 404 8.54 -8.26 12.11
C GLU A 404 9.06 -6.87 11.69
N PHE A 405 8.92 -5.86 12.54
CA PHE A 405 9.47 -4.53 12.27
C PHE A 405 10.98 -4.57 12.06
N GLN A 406 11.69 -5.36 12.86
CA GLN A 406 13.14 -5.50 12.72
C GLN A 406 13.53 -6.28 11.47
N GLU A 407 12.85 -7.39 11.18
CA GLU A 407 13.20 -8.29 10.06
C GLU A 407 12.88 -7.68 8.70
N ILE A 408 11.70 -7.03 8.57
CA ILE A 408 11.23 -6.50 7.28
C ILE A 408 11.74 -5.08 7.05
N TYR A 409 11.69 -4.21 8.06
CA TYR A 409 11.95 -2.77 7.91
C TYR A 409 13.25 -2.30 8.56
N GLY A 410 13.93 -3.16 9.31
CA GLY A 410 15.13 -2.77 10.09
C GLY A 410 14.82 -1.84 11.27
N LEU A 411 13.55 -1.72 11.67
CA LEU A 411 13.08 -0.81 12.70
C LEU A 411 13.12 -1.45 14.09
N GLU A 412 13.95 -0.90 14.98
CA GLU A 412 13.96 -1.30 16.39
C GLU A 412 12.81 -0.65 17.14
N THR A 413 12.06 -1.45 17.93
CA THR A 413 11.00 -0.94 18.79
C THR A 413 11.55 -0.53 20.15
N VAL A 414 11.22 0.70 20.56
CA VAL A 414 11.54 1.26 21.88
C VAL A 414 10.25 1.49 22.66
N VAL A 415 10.06 0.73 23.73
CA VAL A 415 8.89 0.86 24.60
C VAL A 415 9.11 2.02 25.57
N ILE A 416 8.38 3.10 25.37
CA ILE A 416 8.45 4.30 26.21
C ILE A 416 7.51 4.13 27.41
N PRO A 417 7.97 4.30 28.65
CA PRO A 417 7.11 4.21 29.82
C PRO A 417 6.07 5.34 29.83
N PRO A 418 4.84 5.10 30.30
CA PRO A 418 3.82 6.14 30.39
C PRO A 418 4.22 7.23 31.38
N HIS A 419 3.75 8.45 31.16
CA HIS A 419 3.99 9.58 32.07
C HIS A 419 3.43 9.31 33.47
N ARG A 420 2.22 8.76 33.56
CA ARG A 420 1.57 8.33 34.81
C ARG A 420 1.31 6.81 34.78
N LYS A 421 1.45 6.17 35.93
CA LYS A 421 1.15 4.73 36.04
C LYS A 421 -0.32 4.47 35.71
N SER A 422 -0.57 3.51 34.83
CA SER A 422 -1.92 3.10 34.47
C SER A 422 -2.68 2.56 35.70
N GLN A 423 -3.92 2.99 35.85
CA GLN A 423 -4.85 2.49 36.89
C GLN A 423 -5.91 1.56 36.31
N ARG A 424 -5.82 1.22 35.00
CA ARG A 424 -6.75 0.32 34.32
C ARG A 424 -6.62 -1.09 34.89
N GLU A 425 -7.77 -1.71 35.20
CA GLU A 425 -7.88 -3.10 35.61
C GLU A 425 -8.27 -3.97 34.41
N ASP A 426 -7.35 -4.83 33.97
CA ASP A 426 -7.60 -5.80 32.91
C ASP A 426 -8.04 -7.12 33.57
N GLN A 427 -9.34 -7.41 33.55
CA GLN A 427 -9.95 -8.57 34.19
C GLN A 427 -9.75 -9.83 33.36
N LEU A 428 -9.83 -11.02 33.98
CA LEU A 428 -9.73 -12.29 33.31
C LEU A 428 -10.86 -12.47 32.29
N ASP A 429 -10.55 -13.19 31.20
CA ASP A 429 -11.53 -13.55 30.17
C ASP A 429 -12.60 -14.48 30.79
N ARG A 430 -13.84 -14.29 30.34
CA ARG A 430 -14.97 -15.18 30.63
C ARG A 430 -15.26 -16.04 29.43
N VAL A 431 -15.07 -17.36 29.52
CA VAL A 431 -15.30 -18.29 28.43
C VAL A 431 -16.56 -19.09 28.67
N TYR A 432 -17.55 -18.93 27.80
CA TYR A 432 -18.85 -19.59 27.82
C TYR A 432 -18.89 -20.74 26.82
N LYS A 433 -19.83 -21.65 27.01
CA LYS A 433 -20.01 -22.82 26.15
C LYS A 433 -20.55 -22.42 24.78
N THR A 434 -21.50 -21.47 24.76
CA THR A 434 -22.19 -21.03 23.54
C THR A 434 -22.10 -19.53 23.35
N SER A 435 -22.27 -19.06 22.10
CA SER A 435 -22.35 -17.64 21.77
C SER A 435 -23.55 -16.95 22.41
N GLN A 436 -24.67 -17.65 22.58
CA GLN A 436 -25.87 -17.11 23.24
C GLN A 436 -25.61 -16.74 24.69
N GLU A 437 -24.97 -17.65 25.46
CA GLU A 437 -24.61 -17.40 26.86
C GLU A 437 -23.66 -16.22 26.99
N ARG A 438 -22.67 -16.11 26.07
CA ARG A 438 -21.73 -15.00 25.98
C ARG A 438 -22.43 -13.67 25.82
N TYR A 439 -23.35 -13.57 24.84
CA TYR A 439 -24.07 -12.30 24.61
C TYR A 439 -24.95 -11.92 25.80
N THR A 440 -25.65 -12.89 26.38
CA THR A 440 -26.48 -12.66 27.58
C THR A 440 -25.64 -12.08 28.73
N ALA A 441 -24.47 -12.65 28.96
CA ALA A 441 -23.57 -12.18 30.01
C ALA A 441 -22.95 -10.80 29.72
N ALA A 442 -22.57 -10.54 28.46
CA ALA A 442 -22.03 -9.24 28.04
C ALA A 442 -23.10 -8.14 28.19
N ILE A 443 -24.36 -8.39 27.78
CA ILE A 443 -25.46 -7.42 27.91
C ILE A 443 -25.78 -7.15 29.39
N ALA A 444 -25.68 -8.14 30.26
CA ALA A 444 -25.87 -7.95 31.69
C ALA A 444 -24.82 -6.99 32.28
N ASP A 445 -23.53 -7.13 31.92
CA ASP A 445 -22.46 -6.22 32.36
C ASP A 445 -22.68 -4.78 31.77
N ILE A 446 -23.08 -4.70 30.49
CA ILE A 446 -23.40 -3.40 29.86
C ILE A 446 -24.53 -2.69 30.60
N ARG A 447 -25.61 -3.39 30.91
CA ARG A 447 -26.76 -2.85 31.66
C ARG A 447 -26.35 -2.37 33.04
N GLU A 448 -25.62 -3.17 33.80
CA GLU A 448 -25.11 -2.79 35.14
C GLU A 448 -24.25 -1.52 35.08
N CYS A 449 -23.37 -1.39 34.07
CA CYS A 449 -22.55 -0.19 33.88
C CYS A 449 -23.41 1.02 33.54
N HIS A 450 -24.37 0.88 32.61
CA HIS A 450 -25.29 1.95 32.24
C HIS A 450 -26.10 2.46 33.42
N GLU A 451 -26.66 1.56 34.22
CA GLU A 451 -27.44 1.92 35.42
C GLU A 451 -26.63 2.67 36.45
N ARG A 452 -25.32 2.34 36.57
CA ARG A 452 -24.37 3.07 37.43
C ARG A 452 -23.94 4.42 36.81
N GLY A 453 -24.26 4.70 35.57
CA GLY A 453 -23.79 5.88 34.85
C GLY A 453 -22.36 5.74 34.30
N GLN A 454 -21.75 4.57 34.35
CA GLN A 454 -20.41 4.32 33.79
C GLN A 454 -20.47 4.18 32.27
N PRO A 455 -19.64 4.92 31.49
CA PRO A 455 -19.58 4.75 30.05
C PRO A 455 -18.99 3.40 29.65
N VAL A 456 -19.53 2.79 28.58
CA VAL A 456 -19.13 1.48 28.08
C VAL A 456 -18.76 1.56 26.60
N LEU A 457 -17.61 1.01 26.24
CA LEU A 457 -17.23 0.74 24.86
C LEU A 457 -17.26 -0.78 24.62
N VAL A 458 -18.12 -1.19 23.70
CA VAL A 458 -18.26 -2.60 23.29
C VAL A 458 -17.47 -2.83 22.01
N GLY A 459 -16.42 -3.65 22.09
CA GLY A 459 -15.60 -4.04 20.93
C GLY A 459 -16.11 -5.31 20.26
N THR A 460 -16.23 -5.29 18.95
CA THR A 460 -16.63 -6.43 18.10
C THR A 460 -15.62 -6.66 16.99
N THR A 461 -15.55 -7.88 16.46
CA THR A 461 -14.60 -8.24 15.39
C THR A 461 -15.17 -7.99 13.98
N SER A 462 -16.49 -7.93 13.83
CA SER A 462 -17.16 -7.74 12.54
C SER A 462 -18.34 -6.78 12.62
N ILE A 463 -18.76 -6.30 11.44
CA ILE A 463 -19.95 -5.44 11.30
C ILE A 463 -21.20 -6.21 11.73
N GLU A 464 -21.34 -7.48 11.31
CA GLU A 464 -22.46 -8.34 11.64
C GLU A 464 -22.63 -8.50 13.16
N ASN A 465 -21.52 -8.74 13.88
CA ASN A 465 -21.54 -8.84 15.33
C ASN A 465 -21.91 -7.51 16.00
N SER A 466 -21.47 -6.37 15.43
CA SER A 466 -21.84 -5.05 15.92
C SER A 466 -23.35 -4.79 15.77
N GLU A 467 -23.92 -5.17 14.61
CA GLU A 467 -25.35 -5.05 14.34
C GLU A 467 -26.19 -5.99 15.22
N LEU A 468 -25.71 -7.21 15.44
CA LEU A 468 -26.39 -8.18 16.34
C LEU A 468 -26.46 -7.65 17.77
N ILE A 469 -25.35 -7.14 18.32
CA ILE A 469 -25.34 -6.55 19.66
C ILE A 469 -26.24 -5.32 19.73
N ALA A 470 -26.25 -4.47 18.71
CA ALA A 470 -27.13 -3.31 18.63
C ALA A 470 -28.61 -3.74 18.65
N GLN A 471 -28.98 -4.79 17.94
CA GLN A 471 -30.35 -5.35 17.97
C GLN A 471 -30.71 -5.87 19.37
N LEU A 472 -29.81 -6.60 20.02
CA LEU A 472 -30.02 -7.10 21.37
C LEU A 472 -30.17 -5.98 22.39
N LEU A 473 -29.34 -4.92 22.32
CA LEU A 473 -29.46 -3.74 23.18
C LEU A 473 -30.77 -2.96 22.93
N THR A 474 -31.23 -2.92 21.69
CA THR A 474 -32.52 -2.32 21.33
C THR A 474 -33.69 -3.10 21.97
N GLN A 475 -33.64 -4.43 21.94
CA GLN A 475 -34.65 -5.30 22.60
C GLN A 475 -34.72 -5.04 24.10
N GLU A 476 -33.56 -4.82 24.73
CA GLU A 476 -33.41 -4.47 26.14
C GLU A 476 -33.70 -2.99 26.46
N LYS A 477 -34.03 -2.18 25.44
CA LYS A 477 -34.31 -0.73 25.54
C LYS A 477 -33.12 0.08 26.10
N LEU A 478 -31.90 -0.34 25.87
CA LEU A 478 -30.68 0.35 26.26
C LEU A 478 -30.24 1.31 25.13
N PRO A 479 -30.15 2.64 25.39
CA PRO A 479 -29.72 3.61 24.40
C PRO A 479 -28.24 3.39 24.06
N HIS A 480 -27.91 3.32 22.77
CA HIS A 480 -26.54 3.06 22.34
C HIS A 480 -26.24 3.75 21.00
N GLN A 481 -24.96 3.91 20.71
CA GLN A 481 -24.42 4.37 19.43
C GLN A 481 -23.62 3.25 18.77
N VAL A 482 -23.68 3.15 17.44
CA VAL A 482 -22.89 2.18 16.67
C VAL A 482 -21.87 2.91 15.82
N LEU A 483 -20.61 2.50 15.95
CA LEU A 483 -19.46 3.01 15.23
C LEU A 483 -18.90 1.89 14.35
N ASN A 484 -19.21 1.92 13.08
CA ASN A 484 -18.72 0.97 12.07
C ASN A 484 -18.51 1.67 10.72
N ALA A 485 -17.89 0.96 9.77
CA ALA A 485 -17.56 1.48 8.44
C ALA A 485 -18.72 2.11 7.64
N LYS A 486 -19.97 1.81 8.00
CA LYS A 486 -21.16 2.41 7.37
C LYS A 486 -21.43 3.86 7.83
N GLN A 487 -20.75 4.35 8.86
CA GLN A 487 -21.03 5.64 9.52
C GLN A 487 -19.84 6.59 9.61
N HIS A 488 -18.90 6.50 8.69
CA HIS A 488 -17.66 7.31 8.67
C HIS A 488 -17.89 8.82 8.87
N ALA A 489 -18.92 9.40 8.24
CA ALA A 489 -19.22 10.83 8.33
C ALA A 489 -19.57 11.30 9.76
N ARG A 490 -20.02 10.39 10.64
CA ARG A 490 -20.43 10.68 12.04
C ARG A 490 -19.47 10.14 13.09
N GLU A 491 -18.41 9.51 12.66
CA GLU A 491 -17.46 8.80 13.51
C GLU A 491 -16.88 9.72 14.61
N ALA A 492 -16.38 10.88 14.23
CA ALA A 492 -15.80 11.84 15.16
C ALA A 492 -16.81 12.32 16.23
N ASP A 493 -18.08 12.48 15.84
CA ASP A 493 -19.14 12.91 16.75
C ASP A 493 -19.51 11.82 17.76
N ILE A 494 -19.60 10.57 17.30
CA ILE A 494 -19.89 9.41 18.15
C ILE A 494 -18.77 9.21 19.16
N VAL A 495 -17.51 9.27 18.72
CA VAL A 495 -16.34 9.11 19.60
C VAL A 495 -16.28 10.26 20.63
N ALA A 496 -16.58 11.50 20.22
CA ALA A 496 -16.63 12.65 21.12
C ALA A 496 -17.63 12.46 22.27
N GLN A 497 -18.73 11.74 22.05
CA GLN A 497 -19.76 11.48 23.05
C GLN A 497 -19.54 10.19 23.86
N ALA A 498 -18.67 9.27 23.38
CA ALA A 498 -18.50 7.94 23.97
C ALA A 498 -18.06 7.94 25.45
N GLY A 499 -17.42 9.00 25.90
CA GLY A 499 -16.99 9.16 27.31
C GLY A 499 -18.01 9.79 28.25
N ARG A 500 -19.22 10.13 27.78
CA ARG A 500 -20.26 10.73 28.63
C ARG A 500 -20.87 9.71 29.60
N PRO A 501 -21.38 10.16 30.78
CA PRO A 501 -21.98 9.25 31.74
C PRO A 501 -23.04 8.32 31.13
N GLY A 502 -22.94 7.02 31.40
CA GLY A 502 -23.91 6.01 30.95
C GLY A 502 -23.98 5.79 29.45
N MET A 503 -23.12 6.39 28.64
CA MET A 503 -23.11 6.17 27.20
C MET A 503 -22.65 4.74 26.86
N ILE A 504 -23.38 4.08 25.94
CA ILE A 504 -22.99 2.78 25.39
C ILE A 504 -22.60 3.01 23.94
N THR A 505 -21.36 2.66 23.59
CA THR A 505 -20.84 2.77 22.22
C THR A 505 -20.38 1.40 21.75
N ILE A 506 -20.90 0.91 20.64
CA ILE A 506 -20.47 -0.33 20.00
C ILE A 506 -19.50 0.07 18.89
N ALA A 507 -18.30 -0.47 18.89
CA ALA A 507 -17.28 -0.17 17.87
C ALA A 507 -16.76 -1.46 17.25
N THR A 508 -16.68 -1.49 15.91
CA THR A 508 -15.88 -2.50 15.21
C THR A 508 -14.40 -2.16 15.34
N ASN A 509 -13.55 -3.15 15.08
CA ASN A 509 -12.13 -3.18 15.36
C ASN A 509 -11.36 -1.88 15.06
N MET A 510 -11.56 -1.29 13.89
CA MET A 510 -10.81 -0.14 13.42
C MET A 510 -11.53 1.20 13.61
N ALA A 511 -12.82 1.19 13.88
CA ALA A 511 -13.61 2.40 14.01
C ALA A 511 -13.15 3.26 15.20
N GLY A 512 -12.97 4.56 14.98
CA GLY A 512 -12.47 5.51 15.97
C GLY A 512 -10.96 5.44 16.23
N ARG A 513 -10.17 4.80 15.39
CA ARG A 513 -8.70 4.79 15.50
C ARG A 513 -8.13 6.20 15.30
N GLY A 514 -7.07 6.55 16.03
CA GLY A 514 -6.49 7.90 15.98
C GLY A 514 -7.31 9.00 16.68
N THR A 515 -8.49 8.66 17.24
CA THR A 515 -9.31 9.59 18.01
C THR A 515 -9.38 9.19 19.49
N ASP A 516 -9.30 10.17 20.38
CA ASP A 516 -9.32 9.94 21.82
C ASP A 516 -10.74 9.98 22.39
N ILE A 517 -11.08 9.01 23.25
CA ILE A 517 -12.29 9.05 24.07
C ILE A 517 -11.97 9.80 25.35
N VAL A 518 -12.55 10.98 25.49
CA VAL A 518 -12.36 11.84 26.67
C VAL A 518 -13.45 11.55 27.69
N LEU A 519 -13.07 11.24 28.93
CA LEU A 519 -14.04 11.03 30.03
C LEU A 519 -14.85 12.31 30.28
N GLY A 520 -16.17 12.17 30.34
CA GLY A 520 -17.09 13.29 30.40
C GLY A 520 -17.55 13.84 29.04
N GLY A 521 -17.00 13.35 27.95
CA GLY A 521 -17.22 13.80 26.57
C GLY A 521 -16.20 14.83 26.11
N ASN A 522 -16.03 14.99 24.81
CA ASN A 522 -15.15 16.00 24.24
C ASN A 522 -15.94 17.27 23.94
N ILE A 523 -15.58 18.38 24.59
CA ILE A 523 -16.23 19.68 24.44
C ILE A 523 -15.55 20.61 23.44
N GLU A 524 -14.49 20.14 22.75
CA GLU A 524 -13.71 20.97 21.83
C GLU A 524 -14.56 21.53 20.68
N LYS A 525 -15.50 20.71 20.15
CA LYS A 525 -16.45 21.14 19.14
C LYS A 525 -17.39 22.26 19.66
N ASP A 526 -17.85 22.11 20.88
CA ASP A 526 -18.72 23.10 21.51
C ASP A 526 -17.96 24.43 21.74
N ILE A 527 -16.69 24.31 22.12
CA ILE A 527 -15.80 25.48 22.26
C ILE A 527 -15.57 26.15 20.89
N GLN A 528 -15.26 25.40 19.86
CA GLN A 528 -15.08 25.93 18.48
C GLN A 528 -16.35 26.61 17.97
N ALA A 529 -17.52 26.05 18.27
CA ALA A 529 -18.79 26.67 17.88
C ALA A 529 -18.98 28.03 18.58
N VAL A 530 -18.61 28.16 19.87
CA VAL A 530 -18.67 29.42 20.62
C VAL A 530 -17.60 30.40 20.08
N GLU A 531 -16.42 29.96 19.75
CA GLU A 531 -15.36 30.78 19.13
C GLU A 531 -15.76 31.33 17.78
N ALA A 532 -16.48 30.55 16.99
CA ALA A 532 -16.96 30.92 15.64
C ALA A 532 -18.23 31.78 15.66
N ASP A 533 -18.88 31.93 16.81
CA ASP A 533 -20.11 32.74 16.92
C ASP A 533 -19.79 34.26 16.97
N GLU A 534 -19.88 34.91 15.81
CA GLU A 534 -19.65 36.34 15.63
C GLU A 534 -20.70 37.22 16.33
N SER A 535 -21.84 36.66 16.79
CA SER A 535 -22.90 37.38 17.49
C SER A 535 -22.53 37.70 18.95
N LEU A 536 -21.53 37.01 19.51
CA LEU A 536 -21.07 37.17 20.89
C LEU A 536 -19.87 38.13 20.96
N SER A 537 -19.85 38.95 21.99
CA SER A 537 -18.66 39.73 22.32
C SER A 537 -17.54 38.81 22.81
N GLU A 538 -16.28 39.26 22.70
CA GLU A 538 -15.12 38.48 23.12
C GLU A 538 -15.22 38.05 24.62
N ASP A 539 -15.63 38.98 25.51
CA ASP A 539 -15.84 38.66 26.90
C ASP A 539 -16.95 37.63 27.15
N ALA A 540 -18.04 37.70 26.34
CA ALA A 540 -19.13 36.73 26.43
C ALA A 540 -18.68 35.34 25.91
N ARG A 541 -17.91 35.27 24.86
CA ARG A 541 -17.31 34.03 24.37
C ARG A 541 -16.41 33.37 25.42
N GLN A 542 -15.49 34.16 25.99
CA GLN A 542 -14.58 33.64 27.04
C GLN A 542 -15.33 33.17 28.28
N ALA A 543 -16.37 33.91 28.72
CA ALA A 543 -17.21 33.48 29.82
C ALA A 543 -17.95 32.17 29.54
N GLN A 544 -18.49 32.00 28.33
CA GLN A 544 -19.20 30.79 27.93
C GLN A 544 -18.25 29.60 27.80
N ILE A 545 -17.05 29.78 27.25
CA ILE A 545 -16.00 28.75 27.20
C ILE A 545 -15.56 28.34 28.62
N ALA A 546 -15.40 29.30 29.53
CA ALA A 546 -15.06 29.01 30.92
C ALA A 546 -16.16 28.20 31.63
N GLN A 547 -17.43 28.52 31.36
CA GLN A 547 -18.58 27.78 31.90
C GLN A 547 -18.63 26.35 31.35
N LEU A 548 -18.41 26.13 30.02
CA LEU A 548 -18.35 24.82 29.43
C LEU A 548 -17.23 23.94 30.04
N ARG A 549 -16.06 24.54 30.23
CA ARG A 549 -14.92 23.86 30.89
C ARG A 549 -15.20 23.47 32.34
N GLU A 550 -15.86 24.31 33.08
CA GLU A 550 -16.21 24.01 34.48
C GLU A 550 -17.26 22.93 34.58
N GLN A 551 -18.30 22.97 33.76
CA GLN A 551 -19.32 21.92 33.67
C GLN A 551 -18.67 20.59 33.28
N TRP A 552 -17.78 20.61 32.28
CA TRP A 552 -17.06 19.41 31.87
C TRP A 552 -16.20 18.81 32.99
N LYS A 553 -15.51 19.63 33.77
CA LYS A 553 -14.70 19.14 34.92
C LYS A 553 -15.54 18.34 35.90
N VAL A 554 -16.73 18.85 36.23
CA VAL A 554 -17.66 18.17 37.16
C VAL A 554 -18.06 16.80 36.62
N VAL A 555 -18.45 16.73 35.35
CA VAL A 555 -18.84 15.49 34.71
C VAL A 555 -17.65 14.52 34.56
N HIS A 556 -16.48 15.04 34.24
CA HIS A 556 -15.23 14.27 34.10
C HIS A 556 -14.86 13.58 35.44
N GLU A 557 -14.87 14.34 36.58
CA GLU A 557 -14.59 13.77 37.89
C GLU A 557 -15.67 12.77 38.33
N GLN A 558 -16.94 13.01 37.97
CA GLN A 558 -18.00 12.03 38.21
C GLN A 558 -17.74 10.70 37.50
N VAL A 559 -17.40 10.73 36.21
CA VAL A 559 -17.09 9.49 35.43
C VAL A 559 -15.85 8.79 35.97
N LYS A 560 -14.84 9.54 36.41
CA LYS A 560 -13.65 8.97 37.07
C LYS A 560 -14.02 8.27 38.40
N ALA A 561 -14.88 8.85 39.20
CA ALA A 561 -15.35 8.25 40.46
C ALA A 561 -16.14 6.96 40.23
N LEU A 562 -16.82 6.82 39.07
CA LEU A 562 -17.54 5.62 38.65
C LEU A 562 -16.62 4.52 38.08
N GLY A 563 -15.30 4.74 38.04
CA GLY A 563 -14.32 3.78 37.52
C GLY A 563 -13.89 4.01 36.06
N GLY A 564 -14.21 5.17 35.48
CA GLY A 564 -13.81 5.54 34.11
C GLY A 564 -14.50 4.71 33.02
N LEU A 565 -13.88 4.60 31.85
CA LEU A 565 -14.43 3.88 30.69
C LEU A 565 -14.29 2.35 30.90
N ARG A 566 -15.42 1.63 30.78
CA ARG A 566 -15.47 0.17 30.73
C ARG A 566 -15.32 -0.33 29.31
N ILE A 567 -14.38 -1.25 29.07
CA ILE A 567 -14.24 -1.97 27.80
C ILE A 567 -14.84 -3.36 27.95
N ILE A 568 -15.77 -3.72 27.06
CA ILE A 568 -16.36 -5.05 26.95
C ILE A 568 -16.09 -5.53 25.55
N ALA A 569 -15.27 -6.56 25.37
CA ALA A 569 -15.01 -7.20 24.12
C ALA A 569 -15.78 -8.51 24.01
N THR A 570 -16.45 -8.76 22.90
CA THR A 570 -17.28 -9.95 22.73
C THR A 570 -16.54 -11.11 22.07
N GLU A 571 -15.33 -10.87 21.56
CA GLU A 571 -14.46 -11.88 20.91
C GLU A 571 -13.01 -11.47 21.07
N ARG A 572 -12.09 -12.42 20.88
CA ARG A 572 -10.67 -12.15 20.67
C ARG A 572 -10.39 -11.94 19.19
N HIS A 573 -9.58 -10.95 18.87
CA HIS A 573 -9.08 -10.75 17.53
C HIS A 573 -7.99 -11.78 17.19
N GLU A 574 -7.68 -11.93 15.92
CA GLU A 574 -6.59 -12.78 15.46
C GLU A 574 -5.22 -12.35 15.99
N SER A 575 -5.03 -11.05 16.22
CA SER A 575 -3.80 -10.48 16.76
C SER A 575 -4.02 -9.91 18.16
N ARG A 576 -3.08 -10.23 19.07
CA ARG A 576 -3.02 -9.67 20.44
C ARG A 576 -2.89 -8.15 20.43
N ARG A 577 -2.25 -7.62 19.42
CA ARG A 577 -2.05 -6.19 19.20
C ARG A 577 -3.38 -5.45 19.16
N ILE A 578 -4.34 -5.96 18.40
CA ILE A 578 -5.67 -5.36 18.25
C ILE A 578 -6.44 -5.41 19.56
N ASP A 579 -6.36 -6.51 20.31
CA ASP A 579 -6.93 -6.60 21.66
C ASP A 579 -6.32 -5.53 22.59
N ASN A 580 -5.02 -5.30 22.51
CA ASN A 580 -4.32 -4.29 23.29
C ASN A 580 -4.71 -2.85 22.88
N GLN A 581 -4.95 -2.61 21.58
CA GLN A 581 -5.47 -1.32 21.10
C GLN A 581 -6.86 -1.03 21.65
N LEU A 582 -7.74 -2.04 21.65
CA LEU A 582 -9.07 -1.90 22.23
C LEU A 582 -8.99 -1.59 23.74
N ARG A 583 -8.21 -2.37 24.50
CA ARG A 583 -7.95 -2.08 25.91
C ARG A 583 -7.36 -0.69 26.14
N GLY A 584 -6.48 -0.25 25.24
CA GLY A 584 -5.81 1.06 25.28
C GLY A 584 -6.71 2.26 25.13
N ARG A 585 -7.98 2.07 24.78
CA ARG A 585 -8.97 3.16 24.74
C ARG A 585 -9.41 3.60 26.14
N SER A 586 -9.16 2.77 27.18
CA SER A 586 -9.48 3.02 28.59
C SER A 586 -8.22 3.15 29.43
N GLY A 587 -8.30 3.87 30.54
CA GLY A 587 -7.21 4.04 31.50
C GLY A 587 -6.07 4.92 31.00
N ARG A 588 -6.37 6.00 30.26
CA ARG A 588 -5.41 6.93 29.67
C ARG A 588 -4.89 7.94 30.70
N GLN A 589 -3.62 8.32 30.57
CA GLN A 589 -2.95 9.33 31.42
C GLN A 589 -3.15 9.13 32.93
N GLY A 590 -3.28 7.89 33.39
CA GLY A 590 -3.48 7.56 34.80
C GLY A 590 -4.93 7.63 35.27
N ASP A 591 -5.90 7.82 34.39
CA ASP A 591 -7.31 7.71 34.73
C ASP A 591 -7.70 6.26 35.03
N PRO A 592 -8.72 6.02 35.87
CA PRO A 592 -9.26 4.69 36.08
C PRO A 592 -9.91 4.13 34.80
N GLY A 593 -10.05 2.82 34.75
CA GLY A 593 -10.72 2.12 33.69
C GLY A 593 -10.70 0.64 33.92
N SER A 594 -11.45 -0.11 33.11
CA SER A 594 -11.46 -1.56 33.22
C SER A 594 -11.75 -2.21 31.85
N SER A 595 -11.26 -3.46 31.68
CA SER A 595 -11.53 -4.23 30.48
C SER A 595 -11.86 -5.67 30.80
N ARG A 596 -12.77 -6.29 30.03
CA ARG A 596 -13.07 -7.72 30.09
C ARG A 596 -13.47 -8.24 28.72
N PHE A 597 -13.00 -9.46 28.41
CA PHE A 597 -13.39 -10.20 27.22
C PHE A 597 -14.40 -11.29 27.58
N TYR A 598 -15.48 -11.34 26.82
CA TYR A 598 -16.52 -12.37 26.87
C TYR A 598 -16.37 -13.25 25.64
N LEU A 599 -16.07 -14.52 25.82
CA LEU A 599 -15.68 -15.44 24.76
C LEU A 599 -16.59 -16.65 24.72
N SER A 600 -16.67 -17.31 23.57
CA SER A 600 -17.40 -18.55 23.39
C SER A 600 -16.52 -19.63 22.75
N LEU A 601 -16.82 -20.90 23.01
CA LEU A 601 -16.17 -22.02 22.31
C LEU A 601 -16.57 -22.09 20.84
N ASP A 602 -17.64 -21.37 20.45
CA ASP A 602 -18.06 -21.26 19.05
C ASP A 602 -17.27 -20.24 18.25
N ASP A 603 -16.47 -19.39 18.93
CA ASP A 603 -15.68 -18.35 18.26
C ASP A 603 -14.63 -18.98 17.32
N PRO A 604 -14.35 -18.39 16.14
CA PRO A 604 -13.46 -18.98 15.13
C PRO A 604 -12.08 -19.33 15.68
N LEU A 605 -11.48 -18.46 16.46
CA LEU A 605 -10.17 -18.68 17.09
C LEU A 605 -10.20 -19.90 18.06
N MET A 606 -11.28 -20.03 18.83
CA MET A 606 -11.44 -21.11 19.77
C MET A 606 -11.69 -22.45 19.08
N ARG A 607 -12.50 -22.46 18.03
CA ARG A 607 -12.79 -23.66 17.21
C ARG A 607 -11.52 -24.24 16.59
N ILE A 608 -10.63 -23.40 16.07
CA ILE A 608 -9.42 -23.85 15.37
C ILE A 608 -8.37 -24.39 16.33
N PHE A 609 -8.20 -23.80 17.52
CA PHE A 609 -7.03 -24.05 18.36
C PHE A 609 -7.30 -24.75 19.71
N ALA A 610 -8.50 -24.65 20.23
CA ALA A 610 -8.76 -25.13 21.58
C ALA A 610 -10.17 -25.71 21.85
N GLY A 611 -11.12 -25.52 20.93
CA GLY A 611 -12.55 -25.75 21.15
C GLY A 611 -12.86 -27.12 21.73
N ASP A 612 -12.38 -28.19 21.13
CA ASP A 612 -12.71 -29.57 21.54
C ASP A 612 -12.13 -29.95 22.92
N ARG A 613 -10.91 -29.53 23.22
CA ARG A 613 -10.26 -29.80 24.51
C ARG A 613 -10.92 -29.04 25.64
N VAL A 614 -11.22 -27.76 25.45
CA VAL A 614 -11.88 -26.94 26.46
C VAL A 614 -13.33 -27.37 26.64
N ARG A 615 -14.02 -27.71 25.54
CA ARG A 615 -15.40 -28.27 25.58
C ARG A 615 -15.44 -29.60 26.39
N ALA A 616 -14.51 -30.51 26.13
CA ALA A 616 -14.38 -31.75 26.87
C ALA A 616 -14.12 -31.51 28.38
N ILE A 617 -13.35 -30.48 28.73
CA ILE A 617 -13.13 -30.06 30.11
C ILE A 617 -14.44 -29.55 30.74
N MET A 618 -15.17 -28.67 30.07
CA MET A 618 -16.45 -28.13 30.53
C MET A 618 -17.50 -29.22 30.72
N ASP A 619 -17.60 -30.16 29.78
CA ASP A 619 -18.54 -31.29 29.86
C ASP A 619 -18.16 -32.23 31.00
N ARG A 620 -16.85 -32.45 31.22
CA ARG A 620 -16.37 -33.29 32.32
C ARG A 620 -16.60 -32.66 33.71
N LEU A 621 -16.54 -31.32 33.76
CA LEU A 621 -16.81 -30.55 34.96
C LEU A 621 -18.32 -30.37 35.20
N LYS A 622 -19.20 -30.83 34.29
CA LYS A 622 -20.65 -30.67 34.35
C LYS A 622 -21.07 -29.24 34.66
N MET A 623 -20.45 -28.26 34.01
CA MET A 623 -20.75 -26.85 34.22
C MET A 623 -22.21 -26.56 33.87
N PRO A 624 -22.97 -25.89 34.76
CA PRO A 624 -24.33 -25.39 34.43
C PRO A 624 -24.34 -24.43 33.24
N GLU A 625 -25.50 -24.32 32.58
CA GLU A 625 -25.70 -23.28 31.56
C GLU A 625 -25.55 -21.90 32.19
N GLY A 626 -24.89 -20.98 31.47
CA GLY A 626 -24.67 -19.60 31.90
C GLY A 626 -23.44 -19.41 32.82
N GLU A 627 -22.75 -20.47 33.25
CA GLU A 627 -21.49 -20.34 33.98
C GLU A 627 -20.28 -20.23 33.04
N ALA A 628 -19.37 -19.29 33.36
CA ALA A 628 -18.13 -19.06 32.60
C ALA A 628 -16.92 -19.69 33.26
N ILE A 629 -15.95 -20.10 32.47
CA ILE A 629 -14.60 -20.36 32.97
C ILE A 629 -13.84 -19.05 33.09
N GLU A 630 -13.44 -18.67 34.29
CA GLU A 630 -12.49 -17.57 34.56
C GLU A 630 -11.19 -18.19 35.09
N ALA A 631 -10.23 -18.48 34.20
CA ALA A 631 -8.96 -19.06 34.62
C ALA A 631 -7.81 -18.50 33.77
N GLY A 632 -6.76 -18.05 34.43
CA GLY A 632 -5.57 -17.50 33.75
C GLY A 632 -4.83 -18.48 32.84
N ILE A 633 -5.06 -19.81 33.02
CA ILE A 633 -4.51 -20.83 32.13
C ILE A 633 -5.22 -20.84 30.79
N VAL A 634 -6.54 -20.55 30.77
CA VAL A 634 -7.33 -20.46 29.51
C VAL A 634 -6.94 -19.21 28.75
N THR A 635 -6.86 -18.06 29.40
CA THR A 635 -6.37 -16.81 28.78
C THR A 635 -4.99 -17.02 28.13
N ARG A 636 -4.04 -17.65 28.81
CA ARG A 636 -2.71 -17.97 28.26
C ARG A 636 -2.76 -18.94 27.08
N SER A 637 -3.70 -19.88 27.05
CA SER A 637 -3.89 -20.79 25.91
C SER A 637 -4.40 -20.04 24.70
N ILE A 638 -5.33 -19.09 24.87
CA ILE A 638 -5.86 -18.24 23.82
C ILE A 638 -4.74 -17.34 23.25
N GLU A 639 -3.94 -16.70 24.11
CA GLU A 639 -2.78 -15.92 23.68
C GLU A 639 -1.76 -16.76 22.90
N SER A 640 -1.57 -18.02 23.26
CA SER A 640 -0.71 -18.94 22.52
C SER A 640 -1.28 -19.28 21.14
N ALA A 641 -2.60 -19.39 21.02
CA ALA A 641 -3.28 -19.57 19.75
C ALA A 641 -3.12 -18.32 18.86
N GLN A 642 -3.34 -17.13 19.40
CA GLN A 642 -3.12 -15.87 18.69
C GLN A 642 -1.67 -15.76 18.16
N ARG A 643 -0.66 -16.11 18.96
CA ARG A 643 0.75 -16.11 18.51
C ARG A 643 0.98 -17.02 17.29
N LYS A 644 0.29 -18.15 17.20
CA LYS A 644 0.40 -19.04 16.04
C LYS A 644 -0.21 -18.40 14.79
N VAL A 645 -1.36 -17.73 14.95
CA VAL A 645 -1.99 -16.99 13.84
C VAL A 645 -1.11 -15.82 13.40
N GLU A 646 -0.59 -15.04 14.35
CA GLU A 646 0.35 -13.94 14.08
C GLU A 646 1.57 -14.44 13.31
N SER A 647 2.19 -15.55 13.75
CA SER A 647 3.34 -16.15 13.05
C SER A 647 2.99 -16.59 11.63
N ARG A 648 1.83 -17.23 11.43
CA ARG A 648 1.38 -17.63 10.10
C ARG A 648 1.16 -16.42 9.18
N ASN A 649 0.50 -15.39 9.70
CA ASN A 649 0.26 -14.17 8.93
C ASN A 649 1.59 -13.46 8.58
N PHE A 650 2.56 -13.45 9.49
CA PHE A 650 3.92 -12.97 9.21
C PHE A 650 4.59 -13.77 8.09
N ASP A 651 4.54 -15.10 8.14
CA ASP A 651 5.12 -15.96 7.10
C ASP A 651 4.51 -15.69 5.74
N ILE A 652 3.19 -15.47 5.66
CA ILE A 652 2.49 -15.10 4.43
C ILE A 652 3.00 -13.75 3.90
N ARG A 653 3.05 -12.71 4.76
CA ARG A 653 3.55 -11.38 4.36
C ARG A 653 5.01 -11.43 3.91
N LYS A 654 5.85 -12.20 4.62
CA LYS A 654 7.25 -12.40 4.26
C LYS A 654 7.40 -13.08 2.91
N GLN A 655 6.59 -14.09 2.65
CA GLN A 655 6.60 -14.80 1.36
C GLN A 655 6.17 -13.87 0.20
N LEU A 656 5.11 -13.09 0.40
CA LEU A 656 4.68 -12.11 -0.61
C LEU A 656 5.78 -11.09 -0.90
N LEU A 657 6.44 -10.58 0.14
CA LEU A 657 7.53 -9.63 0.00
C LEU A 657 8.73 -10.22 -0.76
N GLU A 658 9.09 -11.48 -0.51
CA GLU A 658 10.21 -12.14 -1.19
C GLU A 658 10.02 -12.24 -2.71
N TYR A 659 8.77 -12.35 -3.19
CA TYR A 659 8.46 -12.27 -4.62
C TYR A 659 8.46 -10.81 -5.11
N ASP A 660 7.88 -9.89 -4.34
CA ASP A 660 7.83 -8.48 -4.72
C ASP A 660 9.22 -7.81 -4.71
N ASP A 661 10.16 -8.28 -3.88
CA ASP A 661 11.54 -7.76 -3.86
C ASP A 661 12.23 -7.93 -5.23
N VAL A 662 11.93 -9.02 -5.97
CA VAL A 662 12.45 -9.22 -7.33
C VAL A 662 11.90 -8.16 -8.29
N SER A 663 10.58 -7.97 -8.29
CA SER A 663 9.93 -6.92 -9.08
C SER A 663 10.42 -5.52 -8.69
N ASN A 664 10.66 -5.31 -7.40
CA ASN A 664 11.11 -4.02 -6.87
C ASN A 664 12.54 -3.66 -7.32
N ASP A 665 13.43 -4.63 -7.38
CA ASP A 665 14.80 -4.39 -7.87
C ASP A 665 14.77 -4.01 -9.36
N GLN A 666 13.93 -4.65 -10.15
CA GLN A 666 13.71 -4.31 -11.57
C GLN A 666 13.02 -2.93 -11.71
N ARG A 667 12.01 -2.65 -10.88
CA ARG A 667 11.30 -1.35 -10.83
C ARG A 667 12.27 -0.19 -10.57
N LYS A 668 13.20 -0.36 -9.62
CA LYS A 668 14.23 0.65 -9.34
C LYS A 668 15.08 0.96 -10.57
N VAL A 669 15.46 -0.05 -11.33
CA VAL A 669 16.25 0.13 -12.57
C VAL A 669 15.44 0.90 -13.60
N ILE A 670 14.21 0.47 -13.87
CA ILE A 670 13.34 1.11 -14.86
C ILE A 670 13.00 2.56 -14.46
N TYR A 671 12.62 2.80 -13.20
CA TYR A 671 12.27 4.13 -12.75
C TYR A 671 13.49 5.06 -12.71
N GLN A 672 14.68 4.53 -12.39
CA GLN A 672 15.91 5.31 -12.47
C GLN A 672 16.23 5.68 -13.93
N GLN A 673 16.18 4.73 -14.86
CA GLN A 673 16.38 5.00 -16.30
C GLN A 673 15.37 6.03 -16.81
N ARG A 674 14.12 5.90 -16.42
CA ARG A 674 13.06 6.82 -16.79
C ARG A 674 13.31 8.24 -16.26
N ASN A 675 13.72 8.36 -15.01
CA ASN A 675 14.09 9.65 -14.42
C ASN A 675 15.33 10.26 -15.08
N ASP A 676 16.34 9.45 -15.41
CA ASP A 676 17.54 9.91 -16.12
C ASP A 676 17.19 10.46 -17.51
N ILE A 677 16.24 9.83 -18.22
CA ILE A 677 15.72 10.29 -19.51
C ILE A 677 14.94 11.61 -19.37
N LEU A 678 14.10 11.74 -18.33
CA LEU A 678 13.35 12.96 -18.06
C LEU A 678 14.24 14.14 -17.71
N ASP A 679 15.31 13.91 -16.94
CA ASP A 679 16.21 14.95 -16.45
C ASP A 679 17.35 15.27 -17.44
N ALA A 680 17.58 14.41 -18.45
CA ALA A 680 18.61 14.60 -19.44
C ALA A 680 18.31 15.83 -20.34
N GLN A 681 19.31 16.66 -20.52
CA GLN A 681 19.26 17.75 -21.51
C GLN A 681 19.52 17.21 -22.92
N ASP A 682 20.31 16.17 -23.04
CA ASP A 682 20.76 15.54 -24.28
C ASP A 682 20.71 14.01 -24.13
N LEU A 683 20.14 13.33 -25.12
CA LEU A 683 19.98 11.87 -25.18
C LEU A 683 20.92 11.21 -26.20
N ASN A 684 21.74 11.96 -26.92
CA ASN A 684 22.55 11.47 -28.03
C ASN A 684 23.43 10.26 -27.66
N SER A 685 24.08 10.29 -26.49
CA SER A 685 24.94 9.20 -26.05
C SER A 685 24.18 7.92 -25.71
N GLN A 686 22.98 8.07 -25.11
CA GLN A 686 22.11 6.92 -24.77
C GLN A 686 21.55 6.30 -26.04
N ILE A 687 21.03 7.10 -26.95
CA ILE A 687 20.50 6.64 -28.25
C ILE A 687 21.58 5.98 -29.08
N ALA A 688 22.81 6.55 -29.11
CA ALA A 688 23.94 5.94 -29.81
C ALA A 688 24.28 4.55 -29.24
N SER A 689 24.31 4.43 -27.90
CA SER A 689 24.58 3.15 -27.25
C SER A 689 23.51 2.09 -27.49
N LEU A 690 22.23 2.49 -27.51
CA LEU A 690 21.11 1.56 -27.84
C LEU A 690 21.23 1.09 -29.29
N ARG A 691 21.51 2.01 -30.22
CA ARG A 691 21.67 1.72 -31.63
C ARG A 691 22.87 0.80 -31.89
N GLU A 692 24.03 1.08 -31.31
CA GLU A 692 25.22 0.24 -31.43
C GLU A 692 24.98 -1.17 -30.88
N GLY A 693 24.33 -1.26 -29.70
CA GLY A 693 23.94 -2.53 -29.10
C GLY A 693 22.98 -3.33 -29.99
N CYS A 694 21.98 -2.66 -30.57
CA CYS A 694 21.01 -3.29 -31.47
C CYS A 694 21.68 -3.86 -32.74
N PHE A 695 22.53 -3.09 -33.40
CA PHE A 695 23.22 -3.54 -34.61
C PHE A 695 24.32 -4.56 -34.30
N ASN A 696 24.95 -4.51 -33.12
CA ASN A 696 25.84 -5.58 -32.66
C ASN A 696 25.08 -6.90 -32.59
N ASP A 697 23.95 -6.93 -31.89
CA ASP A 697 23.16 -8.15 -31.73
C ASP A 697 22.64 -8.68 -33.10
N LEU A 698 22.20 -7.79 -33.97
CA LEU A 698 21.79 -8.15 -35.33
C LEU A 698 22.93 -8.78 -36.12
N VAL A 699 24.09 -8.13 -36.13
CA VAL A 699 25.27 -8.66 -36.89
C VAL A 699 25.70 -10.01 -36.33
N ARG A 700 25.71 -10.19 -35.01
CA ARG A 700 26.15 -11.45 -34.36
C ARG A 700 25.22 -12.62 -34.63
N GLN A 701 23.97 -12.41 -35.05
CA GLN A 701 23.08 -13.49 -35.49
C GLN A 701 23.54 -14.10 -36.82
N TYR A 702 24.14 -13.31 -37.69
CA TYR A 702 24.58 -13.76 -39.04
C TYR A 702 26.08 -13.92 -39.18
N VAL A 703 26.84 -13.20 -38.34
CA VAL A 703 28.31 -13.21 -38.30
C VAL A 703 28.75 -13.47 -36.83
N PRO A 704 28.89 -14.74 -36.43
CA PRO A 704 29.29 -15.09 -35.06
C PRO A 704 30.66 -14.55 -34.67
N VAL A 705 30.88 -14.33 -33.40
CA VAL A 705 32.15 -13.83 -32.86
C VAL A 705 33.30 -14.80 -33.18
N GLU A 706 34.47 -14.27 -33.57
CA GLU A 706 35.66 -15.05 -33.89
C GLU A 706 35.41 -16.13 -34.94
N SER A 707 34.48 -15.91 -35.85
CA SER A 707 34.11 -16.83 -36.92
C SER A 707 34.86 -16.51 -38.22
N VAL A 708 34.92 -17.48 -39.13
CA VAL A 708 35.53 -17.37 -40.46
C VAL A 708 34.45 -17.09 -41.52
N GLU A 709 34.87 -16.54 -42.66
CA GLU A 709 33.99 -16.09 -43.74
C GLU A 709 32.98 -17.18 -44.19
N GLU A 710 33.39 -18.46 -44.19
CA GLU A 710 32.51 -19.58 -44.59
C GLU A 710 31.32 -19.79 -43.65
N GLN A 711 31.36 -19.21 -42.45
CA GLN A 711 30.31 -19.30 -41.46
C GLN A 711 29.35 -18.07 -41.48
N TRP A 712 29.64 -17.09 -42.35
CA TRP A 712 28.88 -15.85 -42.38
C TRP A 712 27.73 -15.92 -43.37
N ASP A 713 26.55 -15.53 -42.95
CA ASP A 713 25.38 -15.34 -43.79
C ASP A 713 25.19 -13.87 -44.16
N LEU A 714 26.10 -13.34 -44.96
CA LEU A 714 26.07 -11.96 -45.40
C LEU A 714 24.88 -11.62 -46.28
N ALA A 715 24.32 -12.58 -47.01
CA ALA A 715 23.17 -12.36 -47.86
C ALA A 715 21.90 -12.07 -47.05
N SER A 716 21.68 -12.86 -46.00
CA SER A 716 20.58 -12.65 -45.10
C SER A 716 20.75 -11.38 -44.23
N LEU A 717 21.99 -11.05 -43.84
CA LEU A 717 22.29 -9.81 -43.14
C LEU A 717 22.00 -8.58 -43.99
N GLU A 718 22.48 -8.51 -45.21
CA GLU A 718 22.19 -7.40 -46.15
C GLU A 718 20.71 -7.23 -46.38
N LYS A 719 19.99 -8.35 -46.53
CA LYS A 719 18.54 -8.32 -46.66
C LYS A 719 17.85 -7.77 -45.41
N ALA A 720 18.20 -8.23 -44.20
CA ALA A 720 17.66 -7.73 -42.96
C ALA A 720 17.94 -6.23 -42.79
N LEU A 721 19.18 -5.78 -43.06
CA LEU A 721 19.56 -4.38 -43.01
C LEU A 721 18.72 -3.52 -43.96
N THR A 722 18.42 -4.02 -45.15
CA THR A 722 17.66 -3.26 -46.13
C THR A 722 16.16 -3.27 -45.84
N ASP A 723 15.58 -4.41 -45.55
CA ASP A 723 14.14 -4.60 -45.43
C ASP A 723 13.62 -4.04 -44.06
N GLU A 724 14.38 -4.28 -42.98
CA GLU A 724 13.93 -3.92 -41.64
C GLU A 724 14.46 -2.57 -41.14
N TRP A 725 15.67 -2.17 -41.59
CA TRP A 725 16.38 -1.00 -41.04
C TRP A 725 16.61 0.13 -42.04
N LEU A 726 16.19 -0.06 -43.29
CA LEU A 726 16.39 0.90 -44.40
C LEU A 726 17.88 1.25 -44.67
N LEU A 727 18.78 0.34 -44.32
CA LEU A 727 20.22 0.50 -44.49
C LEU A 727 20.72 -0.32 -45.69
N ASN A 728 21.33 0.33 -46.64
CA ASN A 728 21.94 -0.32 -47.77
C ASN A 728 23.47 -0.38 -47.54
N VAL A 729 23.98 -1.53 -47.09
CA VAL A 729 25.39 -1.75 -46.84
C VAL A 729 25.85 -2.94 -47.71
N PRO A 730 26.65 -2.73 -48.75
CA PRO A 730 27.08 -3.80 -49.68
C PRO A 730 28.25 -4.60 -49.05
N LEU A 731 27.93 -5.47 -48.06
CA LEU A 731 28.93 -6.25 -47.32
C LEU A 731 29.62 -7.28 -48.18
N ARG A 732 28.88 -7.99 -49.03
CA ARG A 732 29.43 -9.02 -49.93
C ARG A 732 30.46 -8.47 -50.89
N ASP A 733 30.18 -7.31 -51.51
CA ASP A 733 31.08 -6.64 -52.43
C ASP A 733 32.39 -6.23 -51.74
N LYS A 734 32.28 -5.77 -50.51
CA LYS A 734 33.44 -5.36 -49.68
C LYS A 734 34.26 -6.54 -49.19
N VAL A 735 33.66 -7.65 -48.80
CA VAL A 735 34.35 -8.89 -48.41
C VAL A 735 35.04 -9.51 -49.62
N GLN A 736 34.39 -9.53 -50.80
CA GLN A 736 35.02 -10.01 -52.06
C GLN A 736 36.21 -9.14 -52.52
N ALA A 737 36.19 -7.85 -52.24
CA ALA A 737 37.28 -6.91 -52.57
C ALA A 737 38.49 -6.99 -51.66
N SER A 738 38.39 -7.57 -50.46
CA SER A 738 39.47 -7.64 -49.46
C SER A 738 39.51 -9.05 -48.81
N ASN A 739 40.62 -9.78 -49.00
CA ASN A 739 40.79 -11.15 -48.51
C ASN A 739 41.15 -11.27 -47.01
N ALA A 740 40.90 -10.22 -46.20
CA ALA A 740 41.35 -10.18 -44.82
C ALA A 740 40.36 -9.40 -43.88
N ILE A 741 39.08 -9.35 -44.21
CA ILE A 741 38.06 -8.68 -43.33
C ILE A 741 37.75 -9.61 -42.16
N THR A 742 37.70 -9.02 -40.97
CA THR A 742 37.31 -9.67 -39.74
C THR A 742 35.83 -9.50 -39.44
N ASP A 743 35.26 -10.34 -38.57
CA ASP A 743 33.88 -10.20 -38.05
C ASP A 743 33.65 -8.86 -37.32
N GLU A 744 34.69 -8.33 -36.68
CA GLU A 744 34.65 -7.02 -36.05
C GLU A 744 34.61 -5.87 -37.07
N GLU A 745 35.37 -5.97 -38.16
CA GLU A 745 35.31 -4.96 -39.23
C GLU A 745 33.95 -4.91 -39.94
N ILE A 746 33.26 -6.05 -40.06
CA ILE A 746 31.86 -6.09 -40.55
C ILE A 746 30.93 -5.37 -39.59
N LEU A 747 31.07 -5.63 -38.29
CA LEU A 747 30.30 -4.95 -37.27
C LEU A 747 30.54 -3.44 -37.33
N GLU A 748 31.78 -3.00 -37.34
CA GLU A 748 32.14 -1.57 -37.47
C GLU A 748 31.55 -0.91 -38.71
N MET A 749 31.57 -1.59 -39.85
CA MET A 749 30.97 -1.08 -41.11
C MET A 749 29.46 -0.88 -40.99
N VAL A 750 28.77 -1.85 -40.36
CA VAL A 750 27.31 -1.74 -40.16
C VAL A 750 26.95 -0.63 -39.17
N VAL A 751 27.67 -0.58 -38.04
CA VAL A 751 27.47 0.47 -37.02
C VAL A 751 27.77 1.85 -37.58
N ALA A 752 28.84 2.01 -38.34
CA ALA A 752 29.20 3.27 -38.98
C ALA A 752 28.13 3.73 -40.00
N ALA A 753 27.58 2.79 -40.78
CA ALA A 753 26.51 3.07 -41.72
C ALA A 753 25.21 3.49 -40.99
N ALA A 754 24.88 2.80 -39.89
CA ALA A 754 23.72 3.13 -39.05
C ALA A 754 23.89 4.54 -38.42
N ASN A 755 25.06 4.84 -37.90
CA ASN A 755 25.36 6.15 -37.31
C ASN A 755 25.30 7.27 -38.37
N ALA A 756 25.84 7.05 -39.57
CA ALA A 756 25.77 8.02 -40.67
C ALA A 756 24.32 8.25 -41.15
N HIS A 757 23.52 7.21 -41.25
CA HIS A 757 22.11 7.32 -41.64
C HIS A 757 21.32 8.13 -40.58
N PHE A 758 21.54 7.87 -39.31
CA PHE A 758 20.89 8.58 -38.21
C PHE A 758 21.34 10.04 -38.14
N GLN A 759 22.66 10.33 -38.34
CA GLN A 759 23.18 11.69 -38.34
C GLN A 759 22.61 12.52 -39.51
N ALA A 760 22.50 11.94 -40.69
CA ALA A 760 21.88 12.58 -41.83
C ALA A 760 20.42 13.00 -41.55
N LYS A 761 19.70 12.19 -40.79
CA LYS A 761 18.33 12.47 -40.28
C LYS A 761 18.33 13.65 -39.29
N LEU A 762 19.23 13.64 -38.30
CA LEU A 762 19.37 14.74 -37.36
C LEU A 762 19.69 16.07 -38.05
N ASP A 763 20.58 16.04 -39.04
CA ASP A 763 21.01 17.23 -39.80
C ASP A 763 19.84 17.81 -40.63
N SER A 764 18.90 16.97 -41.06
CA SER A 764 17.75 17.43 -41.89
C SER A 764 16.66 18.09 -41.04
N VAL A 765 16.54 17.76 -39.76
CA VAL A 765 15.40 18.16 -38.92
C VAL A 765 15.81 19.19 -37.85
N GLY A 766 17.06 19.16 -37.40
CA GLY A 766 17.61 19.92 -36.29
C GLY A 766 17.57 19.14 -34.96
N ALA A 767 18.71 19.12 -34.30
CA ALA A 767 18.95 18.28 -33.12
C ALA A 767 17.97 18.60 -31.94
N ASP A 768 17.68 19.86 -31.69
CA ASP A 768 16.85 20.30 -30.56
C ASP A 768 15.39 19.79 -30.67
N ASN A 769 14.82 19.85 -31.89
CA ASN A 769 13.46 19.34 -32.14
C ASN A 769 13.39 17.80 -32.03
N PHE A 770 14.46 17.12 -32.42
CA PHE A 770 14.50 15.67 -32.41
C PHE A 770 14.65 15.08 -30.99
N THR A 771 15.31 15.78 -30.08
CA THR A 771 15.52 15.34 -28.69
C THR A 771 14.19 15.14 -27.93
N SER A 772 13.19 15.99 -28.17
CA SER A 772 11.86 15.82 -27.57
C SER A 772 11.15 14.56 -28.08
N PHE A 773 11.30 14.27 -29.38
CA PHE A 773 10.76 13.04 -29.98
C PHE A 773 11.48 11.79 -29.47
N GLU A 774 12.82 11.81 -29.40
CA GLU A 774 13.63 10.73 -28.83
C GLU A 774 13.20 10.39 -27.40
N ARG A 775 13.01 11.45 -26.58
CA ARG A 775 12.55 11.30 -25.19
C ARG A 775 11.19 10.61 -25.14
N MET A 776 10.24 11.07 -25.96
CA MET A 776 8.89 10.52 -25.99
C MET A 776 8.87 9.06 -26.43
N VAL A 777 9.61 8.71 -27.49
CA VAL A 777 9.73 7.33 -27.99
C VAL A 777 10.35 6.41 -26.93
N LEU A 778 11.42 6.89 -26.25
CA LEU A 778 12.06 6.12 -25.16
C LEU A 778 11.10 5.87 -24.00
N LEU A 779 10.45 6.92 -23.51
CA LEU A 779 9.53 6.81 -22.37
C LEU A 779 8.34 5.89 -22.70
N GLN A 780 7.74 6.06 -23.88
CA GLN A 780 6.61 5.24 -24.30
C GLN A 780 7.00 3.76 -24.44
N SER A 781 8.14 3.46 -25.06
CA SER A 781 8.61 2.08 -25.22
C SER A 781 8.89 1.44 -23.87
N ILE A 782 9.57 2.15 -22.96
CA ILE A 782 9.81 1.69 -21.58
C ILE A 782 8.49 1.41 -20.87
N ASP A 783 7.52 2.34 -20.92
CA ASP A 783 6.25 2.20 -20.20
C ASP A 783 5.40 1.05 -20.76
N THR A 784 5.40 0.84 -22.08
CA THR A 784 4.66 -0.25 -22.71
C THR A 784 5.25 -1.60 -22.31
N HIS A 785 6.55 -1.81 -22.52
CA HIS A 785 7.19 -3.08 -22.18
C HIS A 785 7.25 -3.33 -20.67
N TRP A 786 7.31 -2.27 -19.84
CA TRP A 786 7.22 -2.43 -18.38
C TRP A 786 5.85 -2.94 -17.92
N ARG A 787 4.76 -2.44 -18.50
CA ARG A 787 3.40 -2.94 -18.20
C ARG A 787 3.22 -4.39 -18.61
N GLU A 788 3.69 -4.77 -19.79
CA GLU A 788 3.69 -6.17 -20.26
C GLU A 788 4.51 -7.07 -19.33
N HIS A 789 5.67 -6.58 -18.90
CA HIS A 789 6.54 -7.29 -17.98
C HIS A 789 5.90 -7.50 -16.60
N LEU A 790 5.22 -6.49 -16.03
CA LEU A 790 4.48 -6.63 -14.79
C LEU A 790 3.41 -7.73 -14.89
N SER A 791 2.67 -7.77 -15.98
CA SER A 791 1.70 -8.83 -16.26
C SER A 791 2.37 -10.20 -16.36
N ALA A 792 3.49 -10.30 -17.07
CA ALA A 792 4.25 -11.56 -17.18
C ALA A 792 4.78 -12.04 -15.83
N LEU A 793 5.24 -11.14 -14.96
CA LEU A 793 5.67 -11.48 -13.60
C LEU A 793 4.53 -11.98 -12.72
N ASP A 794 3.33 -11.39 -12.85
CA ASP A 794 2.16 -11.84 -12.11
C ASP A 794 1.74 -13.25 -12.56
N TYR A 795 1.76 -13.55 -13.85
CA TYR A 795 1.50 -14.88 -14.37
C TYR A 795 2.56 -15.90 -13.92
N LEU A 796 3.84 -15.51 -13.98
CA LEU A 796 4.93 -16.34 -13.49
C LEU A 796 4.75 -16.69 -12.01
N ARG A 797 4.37 -15.70 -11.18
CA ARG A 797 4.14 -15.90 -9.75
C ARG A 797 3.02 -16.90 -9.46
N GLN A 798 1.92 -16.84 -10.20
CA GLN A 798 0.81 -17.77 -10.06
C GLN A 798 1.22 -19.21 -10.43
N GLY A 799 1.98 -19.39 -11.52
CA GLY A 799 2.41 -20.69 -12.01
C GLY A 799 3.64 -21.31 -11.33
N ILE A 800 4.43 -20.52 -10.60
CA ILE A 800 5.75 -20.94 -10.12
C ILE A 800 5.71 -22.10 -9.11
N HIS A 801 4.62 -22.25 -8.36
CA HIS A 801 4.44 -23.32 -7.38
C HIS A 801 4.47 -24.71 -8.04
N LEU A 802 4.07 -24.81 -9.29
CA LEU A 802 4.09 -26.05 -10.06
C LEU A 802 5.52 -26.58 -10.28
N ARG A 803 6.53 -25.69 -10.26
CA ARG A 803 7.96 -26.09 -10.35
C ARG A 803 8.40 -26.93 -9.15
N GLY A 804 7.68 -26.87 -8.03
CA GLY A 804 7.91 -27.71 -6.85
C GLY A 804 7.73 -29.20 -7.12
N TYR A 805 6.83 -29.56 -8.03
CA TYR A 805 6.64 -30.97 -8.45
C TYR A 805 7.87 -31.54 -9.17
N ALA A 806 8.63 -30.70 -9.86
CA ALA A 806 9.90 -31.05 -10.49
C ALA A 806 11.09 -31.00 -9.53
N GLN A 807 10.87 -30.99 -8.21
CA GLN A 807 11.90 -30.90 -7.17
C GLN A 807 12.76 -29.63 -7.24
N LYS A 808 12.31 -28.59 -7.90
CA LYS A 808 12.96 -27.29 -7.96
C LYS A 808 12.44 -26.39 -6.85
N GLN A 809 13.28 -25.45 -6.39
CA GLN A 809 12.85 -24.47 -5.40
C GLN A 809 12.09 -23.31 -6.10
N PRO A 810 10.77 -23.13 -5.87
CA PRO A 810 9.96 -22.16 -6.60
C PRO A 810 10.53 -20.73 -6.55
N LYS A 811 11.07 -20.29 -5.41
CA LYS A 811 11.66 -18.95 -5.25
C LYS A 811 12.91 -18.75 -6.13
N GLN A 812 13.77 -19.75 -6.24
CA GLN A 812 14.98 -19.65 -7.08
C GLN A 812 14.62 -19.65 -8.56
N GLU A 813 13.68 -20.50 -8.96
CA GLU A 813 13.19 -20.52 -10.32
C GLU A 813 12.47 -19.21 -10.69
N TYR A 814 11.67 -18.66 -9.77
CA TYR A 814 11.04 -17.35 -9.99
C TYR A 814 12.10 -16.25 -10.24
N LYS A 815 13.14 -16.18 -9.40
CA LYS A 815 14.23 -15.19 -9.59
C LYS A 815 14.92 -15.35 -10.94
N ARG A 816 15.21 -16.59 -11.34
CA ARG A 816 15.87 -16.89 -12.62
C ARG A 816 14.99 -16.49 -13.81
N GLU A 817 13.74 -16.96 -13.83
CA GLU A 817 12.81 -16.68 -14.93
C GLU A 817 12.42 -15.19 -14.98
N ALA A 818 12.25 -14.53 -13.85
CA ALA A 818 12.01 -13.09 -13.79
C ALA A 818 13.21 -12.27 -14.32
N PHE A 819 14.44 -12.73 -14.09
CA PHE A 819 15.65 -12.11 -14.66
C PHE A 819 15.71 -12.28 -16.17
N GLU A 820 15.38 -13.46 -16.68
CA GLU A 820 15.32 -13.74 -18.12
C GLU A 820 14.25 -12.85 -18.80
N LEU A 821 13.06 -12.74 -18.22
CA LEU A 821 11.98 -11.86 -18.71
C LEU A 821 12.41 -10.37 -18.70
N PHE A 822 13.15 -9.96 -17.68
CA PHE A 822 13.65 -8.58 -17.62
C PHE A 822 14.71 -8.30 -18.69
N GLY A 823 15.57 -9.26 -18.97
CA GLY A 823 16.52 -9.18 -20.10
C GLY A 823 15.78 -9.01 -21.44
N GLN A 824 14.73 -9.80 -21.66
CA GLN A 824 13.89 -9.68 -22.87
C GLN A 824 13.21 -8.30 -22.98
N LEU A 825 12.74 -7.74 -21.86
CA LEU A 825 12.18 -6.38 -21.85
C LEU A 825 13.23 -5.34 -22.31
N LEU A 826 14.44 -5.39 -21.77
CA LEU A 826 15.49 -4.43 -22.13
C LEU A 826 15.88 -4.56 -23.61
N ASP A 827 15.95 -5.77 -24.13
CA ASP A 827 16.21 -6.02 -25.55
C ASP A 827 15.05 -5.55 -26.43
N ALA A 828 13.81 -5.74 -26.01
CA ALA A 828 12.63 -5.26 -26.72
C ALA A 828 12.61 -3.73 -26.82
N VAL A 829 12.85 -3.03 -25.72
CA VAL A 829 12.96 -1.55 -25.67
C VAL A 829 14.09 -1.08 -26.60
N LYS A 830 15.29 -1.69 -26.50
CA LYS A 830 16.42 -1.36 -27.35
C LYS A 830 16.08 -1.48 -28.84
N ASN A 831 15.46 -2.59 -29.24
CA ASN A 831 15.10 -2.88 -30.63
C ASN A 831 13.98 -1.96 -31.13
N GLU A 832 12.92 -1.76 -30.35
CA GLU A 832 11.78 -0.93 -30.73
C GLU A 832 12.20 0.55 -30.88
N VAL A 833 12.90 1.10 -29.88
CA VAL A 833 13.39 2.48 -29.92
C VAL A 833 14.31 2.70 -31.12
N THR A 834 15.30 1.81 -31.32
CA THR A 834 16.23 1.91 -32.44
C THR A 834 15.49 1.83 -33.77
N ARG A 835 14.57 0.88 -33.94
CA ARG A 835 13.78 0.71 -35.16
C ARG A 835 12.94 1.94 -35.43
N THR A 836 12.20 2.44 -34.47
CA THR A 836 11.34 3.62 -34.61
C THR A 836 12.15 4.83 -35.02
N LEU A 837 13.26 5.12 -34.35
CA LEU A 837 14.11 6.28 -34.67
C LEU A 837 14.83 6.12 -36.00
N MET A 838 15.20 4.92 -36.42
CA MET A 838 15.85 4.65 -37.70
C MET A 838 14.89 4.68 -38.89
N THR A 839 13.65 4.21 -38.72
CA THR A 839 12.70 4.03 -39.82
C THR A 839 11.71 5.17 -40.00
N VAL A 840 11.48 6.00 -38.96
CA VAL A 840 10.55 7.15 -39.06
C VAL A 840 10.96 8.09 -40.19
N ARG A 841 10.01 8.45 -41.07
CA ARG A 841 10.20 9.45 -42.14
C ARG A 841 9.65 10.76 -41.68
N ILE A 842 10.50 11.76 -41.61
CA ILE A 842 10.16 13.11 -41.17
C ILE A 842 10.71 14.11 -42.17
N ASP A 843 9.80 14.86 -42.76
CA ASP A 843 10.14 15.84 -43.82
C ASP A 843 10.20 17.30 -43.27
N SER A 844 9.70 17.53 -42.05
CA SER A 844 9.71 18.89 -41.44
C SER A 844 9.66 18.82 -39.90
N GLY A 845 10.14 19.87 -39.20
CA GLY A 845 10.08 19.99 -37.72
C GLY A 845 8.65 19.97 -37.17
N ASP A 846 7.69 20.54 -37.88
CA ASP A 846 6.26 20.56 -37.49
C ASP A 846 5.67 19.13 -37.40
N GLN A 847 6.14 18.21 -38.27
CA GLN A 847 5.70 16.80 -38.21
C GLN A 847 6.24 16.06 -37.00
N ILE A 848 7.39 16.47 -36.46
CA ILE A 848 7.94 15.89 -35.22
C ILE A 848 7.10 16.30 -34.02
N GLU A 849 6.78 17.61 -33.93
CA GLU A 849 5.92 18.07 -32.85
C GLU A 849 4.55 17.38 -32.88
N GLN A 850 4.00 17.20 -34.08
CA GLN A 850 2.75 16.47 -34.27
C GLN A 850 2.89 14.99 -33.86
N ALA A 851 3.97 14.30 -34.31
CA ALA A 851 4.21 12.91 -33.97
C ALA A 851 4.47 12.73 -32.46
N ALA A 852 5.23 13.61 -31.83
CA ALA A 852 5.43 13.62 -30.38
C ALA A 852 4.10 13.83 -29.63
N HIS A 853 3.29 14.78 -30.12
CA HIS A 853 1.97 15.04 -29.56
C HIS A 853 0.99 13.87 -29.74
N ASP A 854 1.00 13.21 -30.89
CA ASP A 854 0.16 12.03 -31.15
C ASP A 854 0.58 10.84 -30.25
N ILE A 855 1.87 10.71 -29.97
CA ILE A 855 2.39 9.70 -29.03
C ILE A 855 1.95 10.05 -27.60
N GLU A 856 2.07 11.30 -27.20
CA GLU A 856 1.60 11.79 -25.89
C GLU A 856 0.08 11.60 -25.74
N GLU A 857 -0.72 11.95 -26.76
CA GLU A 857 -2.17 11.70 -26.73
C GLU A 857 -2.51 10.21 -26.60
N ARG A 858 -1.79 9.33 -27.28
CA ARG A 858 -2.00 7.86 -27.14
C ARG A 858 -1.61 7.36 -25.76
N ALA A 859 -0.50 7.85 -25.21
CA ALA A 859 -0.05 7.49 -23.87
C ALA A 859 -1.00 8.02 -22.77
N GLU A 860 -1.62 9.19 -22.99
CA GLU A 860 -2.65 9.76 -22.12
C GLU A 860 -4.03 9.08 -22.27
N HIS A 861 -4.26 8.29 -23.32
CA HIS A 861 -5.53 7.60 -23.60
C HIS A 861 -5.79 6.37 -22.74
N ILE A 862 -5.14 6.23 -21.58
CA ILE A 862 -5.52 5.21 -20.62
C ILE A 862 -6.87 5.62 -20.01
N SER A 863 -7.93 4.96 -20.50
CA SER A 863 -9.28 5.16 -19.96
C SER A 863 -9.53 4.25 -18.76
N ASN A 864 -10.51 4.62 -17.91
CA ASN A 864 -10.93 3.83 -16.76
C ASN A 864 -9.79 3.51 -15.76
N VAL A 865 -8.98 4.51 -15.42
CA VAL A 865 -7.95 4.36 -14.40
C VAL A 865 -8.59 4.06 -13.05
N THR A 866 -8.14 3.00 -12.41
CA THR A 866 -8.58 2.60 -11.06
C THR A 866 -7.40 2.52 -10.12
N TYR A 867 -7.63 2.89 -8.87
CA TYR A 867 -6.68 2.83 -7.78
C TYR A 867 -7.08 1.72 -6.83
N SER A 868 -6.20 0.76 -6.61
CA SER A 868 -6.39 -0.29 -5.61
C SER A 868 -5.43 -0.09 -4.46
N ALA A 869 -5.99 0.03 -3.26
CA ALA A 869 -5.26 0.14 -2.01
C ALA A 869 -5.87 -0.83 -0.99
N PRO A 870 -5.13 -1.23 0.03
CA PRO A 870 -5.72 -1.96 1.15
C PRO A 870 -6.67 -1.04 1.93
N ASP A 871 -7.81 -1.60 2.35
CA ASP A 871 -8.66 -0.97 3.35
C ASP A 871 -8.04 -1.11 4.75
N GLU A 872 -8.69 -0.56 5.77
CA GLU A 872 -8.23 -0.65 7.18
C GLU A 872 -8.08 -2.11 7.69
N SER A 873 -8.66 -3.10 7.01
CA SER A 873 -8.51 -4.53 7.32
C SER A 873 -7.40 -5.20 6.51
N GLY A 874 -6.74 -4.48 5.61
CA GLY A 874 -5.73 -4.98 4.69
C GLY A 874 -6.30 -5.73 3.48
N GLN A 875 -7.62 -5.62 3.23
CA GLN A 875 -8.27 -6.18 2.04
C GLN A 875 -8.18 -5.19 0.87
N PRO A 876 -7.98 -5.65 -0.36
CA PRO A 876 -7.90 -4.76 -1.50
C PRO A 876 -9.25 -4.05 -1.72
N GLN A 877 -9.23 -2.74 -1.70
CA GLN A 877 -10.34 -1.88 -2.09
C GLN A 877 -9.96 -1.13 -3.37
N THR A 878 -10.77 -1.27 -4.41
CA THR A 878 -10.56 -0.58 -5.68
C THR A 878 -11.51 0.61 -5.74
N VAL A 879 -10.94 1.78 -6.01
CA VAL A 879 -11.68 3.03 -6.22
C VAL A 879 -11.43 3.46 -7.67
N ALA A 880 -12.49 3.67 -8.44
CA ALA A 880 -12.37 4.29 -9.75
C ALA A 880 -11.84 5.71 -9.57
N ALA A 881 -10.92 6.15 -10.45
CA ALA A 881 -10.56 7.55 -10.51
C ALA A 881 -11.82 8.32 -10.86
N ASP A 882 -12.35 9.07 -9.91
CA ASP A 882 -13.74 9.59 -9.94
C ASP A 882 -13.88 10.73 -10.95
N LEU A 883 -13.85 10.37 -12.25
CA LEU A 883 -14.32 11.22 -13.33
C LEU A 883 -15.86 11.29 -13.38
N ALA A 884 -16.53 10.24 -12.85
CA ALA A 884 -17.98 10.19 -12.74
C ALA A 884 -18.51 11.28 -11.77
N GLY A 885 -17.81 11.56 -10.67
CA GLY A 885 -18.18 12.64 -9.75
C GLY A 885 -18.08 14.02 -10.36
N LEU A 886 -16.98 14.30 -11.08
CA LEU A 886 -16.79 15.59 -11.78
C LEU A 886 -17.74 15.75 -12.97
N GLN A 887 -18.02 14.66 -13.71
CA GLN A 887 -19.02 14.67 -14.79
C GLN A 887 -20.45 14.80 -14.27
N GLN A 888 -20.75 14.30 -13.08
CA GLN A 888 -22.07 14.47 -12.44
C GLN A 888 -22.31 15.90 -11.96
N GLU A 889 -21.25 16.59 -11.50
CA GLU A 889 -21.36 17.99 -11.03
C GLU A 889 -21.44 19.00 -12.18
N TRP A 890 -20.76 18.78 -13.30
CA TRP A 890 -20.65 19.71 -14.43
C TRP A 890 -21.27 19.23 -15.74
N GLY A 891 -21.79 17.99 -15.77
CA GLY A 891 -22.27 17.35 -17.00
C GLY A 891 -21.09 16.91 -17.92
N PRO A 892 -21.36 16.30 -19.08
CA PRO A 892 -20.34 15.86 -20.02
C PRO A 892 -19.59 17.08 -20.60
N VAL A 893 -18.32 17.24 -20.19
CA VAL A 893 -17.44 18.31 -20.66
C VAL A 893 -16.53 17.74 -21.75
N GLY A 894 -16.51 18.39 -22.92
CA GLY A 894 -15.61 18.00 -24.01
C GLY A 894 -14.14 18.27 -23.65
N ARG A 895 -13.24 17.37 -24.00
CA ARG A 895 -11.79 17.46 -23.66
C ARG A 895 -11.14 18.79 -24.04
N ASN A 896 -11.57 19.42 -25.15
CA ASN A 896 -11.05 20.67 -25.65
C ASN A 896 -11.81 21.92 -25.16
N GLU A 897 -12.86 21.75 -24.39
CA GLU A 897 -13.65 22.85 -23.82
C GLU A 897 -12.94 23.46 -22.59
N PRO A 898 -13.21 24.75 -22.29
CA PRO A 898 -12.67 25.36 -21.09
C PRO A 898 -13.09 24.58 -19.85
N CYS A 899 -12.16 24.34 -18.93
CA CYS A 899 -12.48 23.60 -17.72
C CYS A 899 -13.49 24.37 -16.86
N PRO A 900 -14.60 23.75 -16.43
CA PRO A 900 -15.62 24.40 -15.62
C PRO A 900 -15.14 24.92 -14.26
N CYS A 901 -13.95 24.49 -13.78
CA CYS A 901 -13.35 25.00 -12.55
C CYS A 901 -12.88 26.45 -12.62
N GLY A 902 -13.01 27.13 -13.77
CA GLY A 902 -12.64 28.55 -13.94
C GLY A 902 -11.13 28.80 -14.09
N SER A 903 -10.31 27.76 -14.23
CA SER A 903 -8.84 27.90 -14.40
C SER A 903 -8.41 28.53 -15.75
N GLY A 904 -9.33 28.70 -16.71
CA GLY A 904 -9.05 29.18 -18.04
C GLY A 904 -8.32 28.19 -18.96
N LYS A 905 -7.94 27.03 -18.43
CA LYS A 905 -7.30 25.94 -19.21
C LYS A 905 -8.35 25.04 -19.86
N LYS A 906 -7.99 24.32 -20.94
CA LYS A 906 -8.85 23.29 -21.52
C LYS A 906 -9.07 22.16 -20.51
N PHE A 907 -10.23 21.47 -20.56
CA PHE A 907 -10.55 20.39 -19.60
C PHE A 907 -9.45 19.34 -19.56
N LYS A 908 -8.93 18.90 -20.71
CA LYS A 908 -7.78 17.97 -20.82
C LYS A 908 -6.47 18.46 -20.18
N GLN A 909 -6.30 19.75 -20.00
CA GLN A 909 -5.13 20.38 -19.40
C GLN A 909 -5.33 20.75 -17.91
N CYS A 910 -6.49 20.43 -17.36
CA CYS A 910 -6.86 20.72 -15.99
C CYS A 910 -7.42 19.45 -15.32
N HIS A 911 -8.70 19.35 -15.11
CA HIS A 911 -9.35 18.22 -14.44
C HIS A 911 -9.52 16.98 -15.34
N GLY A 912 -9.39 17.10 -16.64
CA GLY A 912 -9.38 15.98 -17.58
C GLY A 912 -7.98 15.50 -18.00
N LYS A 913 -6.93 15.82 -17.24
CA LYS A 913 -5.55 15.49 -17.61
C LYS A 913 -5.20 14.00 -17.44
N LEU A 914 -5.97 13.27 -16.64
CA LEU A 914 -5.84 11.81 -16.42
C LEU A 914 -7.14 11.07 -16.81
N ALA A 915 -7.94 11.65 -17.67
CA ALA A 915 -9.17 11.07 -18.21
C ALA A 915 -8.97 10.52 -19.60
#